data_28fb737870977d9522651df53a3ffeb9
#
_entry.id   28fb737870977d9522651df53a3ffeb9
#
_cell.length_a   1.000
_cell.length_b   1.000
_cell.length_c   1.000
_cell.angle_alpha   90.00
_cell.angle_beta   90.00
_cell.angle_gamma   90.00
#
_symmetry.space_group_name_H-M   'P 1'
#
loop_
_entity.id
_entity.type
_entity.pdbx_description
1 polymer ?
#
loop_
_entity_poly.entity_id
_entity_poly.type
_entity_poly.pdbx_seq_one_letter_code
_entity_poly.pdbx_strand_id
1 'polypeptide(L)'
;MFQGIFDRKTISLNGMWDYRIDQNDIGKRQSWYLTDYSGNGWRTIQVPGNWYLNEEIGDYFGTIWYKKDFRLTEKKGERIFVRFEGVDYITEVWLNGKYLGFHEGMFNPFEFEITDFVDYDGNNTLIVRDCAPKDPTEFIEADNDETPLSDGYKFHQSKGITQIKGHMIEAMHRPGCYSKYRMDGNSGGIWGNVSIVTKPEIFIENVKIFTKIDMNGDGREYQDSAMASFDVYINSNCAKEKEIELGLDITPYNFEQEMNCTVKRTVIVRPGSNRFKLTARIEQVALWWTWDHGKPNLYTASITAMEDHISTNFGVKEIHQDEKGQWYLNNKHIFLRGMRYISSLWMSEANEDMWNADFDKMLDMKINAIRIGSHIERDGVYKICDEKGLLLWQVFALHYCISDSDDVISRASDMIRDMGYMLTNHACMGMWSVYKEPEIYGLEDKPNTYFKLCDVLRDTLGQVDTDRWIHKGDYREDVQNIMIGSCQDGDMDVHEEVIKPNVVEFGADSVPSLKSLMKFIPTDKLWPPDWDVWQYWGLFYYNQFRRAKTELGDSLEAFIYNTQKYEALVVKEQIELLRQKKYQPVCSMYLYYWSDACPLMGSGLFDYYREPYQVYESMKAVYTEVLISLEWNEEPHVIGRPKKYIRGDQFVGKIWVTNDHFHSISDAKIFWCITDTEGNRVKEKTFTLDLREDSAEVVDTIKWKIPEDYVGEYKISMCVEDGTGNILSRNSTVIMATE
;
A
#
# COMPACT_ATOMS: atom_id res chain seq x y z
N MET A 1 -2.76 -16.76 10.50
CA MET A 1 -3.86 -16.62 11.47
C MET A 1 -4.87 -15.66 10.91
N PHE A 2 -6.13 -15.92 11.06
CA PHE A 2 -7.19 -15.37 10.23
C PHE A 2 -7.85 -14.11 10.82
N GLN A 3 -8.31 -13.23 9.94
CA GLN A 3 -9.11 -12.05 10.29
C GLN A 3 -10.58 -12.33 9.93
N GLY A 4 -11.33 -12.98 10.79
CA GLY A 4 -12.78 -13.06 10.75
C GLY A 4 -13.35 -12.33 11.95
N ILE A 5 -14.59 -11.87 11.86
CA ILE A 5 -15.34 -11.48 13.05
C ILE A 5 -15.69 -12.77 13.78
N PHE A 6 -14.87 -13.09 14.77
CA PHE A 6 -15.17 -14.20 15.66
C PHE A 6 -16.13 -13.66 16.74
N ASP A 7 -17.32 -14.24 16.85
CA ASP A 7 -18.22 -13.96 17.98
C ASP A 7 -17.72 -14.70 19.23
N ARG A 8 -16.44 -14.46 19.55
CA ARG A 8 -15.75 -15.05 20.66
C ARG A 8 -15.55 -14.05 21.78
N LYS A 9 -15.65 -14.52 23.00
CA LYS A 9 -15.37 -13.69 24.17
C LYS A 9 -13.91 -13.25 24.14
N THR A 10 -13.72 -11.94 24.07
CA THR A 10 -12.42 -11.30 24.04
C THR A 10 -12.27 -10.31 25.19
N ILE A 11 -11.16 -10.33 25.89
CA ILE A 11 -10.81 -9.38 26.94
C ILE A 11 -9.59 -8.61 26.46
N SER A 12 -9.74 -7.30 26.29
CA SER A 12 -8.62 -6.42 25.89
C SER A 12 -7.61 -6.29 27.02
N LEU A 13 -6.34 -6.41 26.69
CA LEU A 13 -5.21 -6.08 27.57
C LEU A 13 -4.56 -4.75 27.21
N ASN A 14 -5.15 -4.00 26.26
CA ASN A 14 -4.68 -2.66 25.89
C ASN A 14 -4.66 -1.71 27.10
N GLY A 15 -3.93 -0.60 26.96
CA GLY A 15 -3.78 0.42 27.98
C GLY A 15 -2.37 0.51 28.54
N MET A 16 -2.23 0.92 29.79
CA MET A 16 -0.90 1.08 30.39
C MET A 16 -0.30 -0.27 30.79
N TRP A 17 0.94 -0.51 30.37
CA TRP A 17 1.79 -1.65 30.73
C TRP A 17 3.03 -1.14 31.43
N ASP A 18 3.64 -1.96 32.30
CA ASP A 18 4.99 -1.70 32.77
C ASP A 18 6.00 -2.08 31.69
N TYR A 19 7.08 -1.29 31.51
CA TYR A 19 8.17 -1.61 30.61
C TYR A 19 9.54 -1.41 31.26
N ARG A 20 10.56 -2.08 30.72
CA ARG A 20 11.96 -1.91 31.11
C ARG A 20 12.89 -2.14 29.93
N ILE A 21 13.79 -1.18 29.68
CA ILE A 21 14.81 -1.27 28.63
C ILE A 21 15.90 -2.24 29.06
N ASP A 22 16.33 -3.12 28.15
CA ASP A 22 17.38 -4.12 28.37
C ASP A 22 18.54 -3.89 27.39
N GLN A 23 19.30 -2.81 27.61
CA GLN A 23 20.40 -2.42 26.72
C GLN A 23 21.48 -3.50 26.55
N ASN A 24 21.66 -4.36 27.53
CA ASN A 24 22.72 -5.38 27.55
C ASN A 24 22.21 -6.80 27.39
N ASP A 25 20.93 -6.97 27.09
CA ASP A 25 20.23 -8.26 26.94
C ASP A 25 20.48 -9.21 28.13
N ILE A 26 20.37 -8.66 29.33
CA ILE A 26 20.61 -9.39 30.58
C ILE A 26 19.33 -9.94 31.21
N GLY A 27 18.17 -9.51 30.78
CA GLY A 27 16.88 -9.79 31.41
C GLY A 27 16.60 -11.29 31.56
N LYS A 28 16.92 -12.08 30.51
CA LYS A 28 16.79 -13.56 30.63
C LYS A 28 17.71 -14.16 31.71
N ARG A 29 18.97 -13.72 31.75
CA ARG A 29 19.91 -14.21 32.74
C ARG A 29 19.55 -13.80 34.17
N GLN A 30 18.91 -12.68 34.33
CA GLN A 30 18.42 -12.15 35.61
C GLN A 30 16.98 -12.56 35.91
N SER A 31 16.37 -13.38 35.05
CA SER A 31 15.03 -13.95 35.23
C SER A 31 13.93 -12.89 35.41
N TRP A 32 13.96 -11.80 34.59
CA TRP A 32 12.94 -10.76 34.65
C TRP A 32 11.52 -11.25 34.30
N TYR A 33 11.43 -12.46 33.78
CA TYR A 33 10.17 -13.14 33.47
C TYR A 33 9.49 -13.78 34.69
N LEU A 34 10.14 -13.84 35.86
CA LEU A 34 9.54 -14.39 37.07
C LEU A 34 8.59 -13.38 37.72
N THR A 35 7.49 -13.87 38.27
CA THR A 35 6.45 -13.07 38.92
C THR A 35 6.92 -12.36 40.19
N ASP A 36 7.87 -12.94 40.89
CA ASP A 36 8.45 -12.43 42.12
C ASP A 36 9.66 -11.51 41.88
N TYR A 37 10.00 -11.26 40.63
CA TYR A 37 11.07 -10.32 40.27
C TYR A 37 10.75 -8.90 40.72
N SER A 38 11.36 -8.44 41.81
CA SER A 38 11.16 -7.15 42.44
C SER A 38 12.17 -6.07 42.02
N GLY A 39 12.91 -6.28 40.94
CA GLY A 39 13.93 -5.37 40.45
C GLY A 39 13.38 -3.99 40.11
N ASN A 40 14.12 -2.95 40.51
CA ASN A 40 13.77 -1.56 40.19
C ASN A 40 13.94 -1.25 38.67
N GLY A 41 13.29 -0.20 38.18
CA GLY A 41 13.49 0.33 36.84
C GLY A 41 12.35 0.06 35.84
N TRP A 42 11.23 -0.49 36.33
CA TRP A 42 10.00 -0.53 35.56
C TRP A 42 9.37 0.87 35.50
N ARG A 43 8.93 1.25 34.31
CA ARG A 43 8.19 2.48 33.96
C ARG A 43 6.92 2.09 33.24
N THR A 44 6.07 3.03 32.89
CA THR A 44 4.80 2.78 32.22
C THR A 44 4.81 3.22 30.77
N ILE A 45 4.18 2.45 29.90
CA ILE A 45 4.01 2.74 28.48
C ILE A 45 2.61 2.35 28.00
N GLN A 46 2.08 3.07 27.02
CA GLN A 46 0.84 2.74 26.35
C GLN A 46 1.04 1.55 25.39
N VAL A 47 0.13 0.56 25.44
CA VAL A 47 0.00 -0.55 24.47
C VAL A 47 -1.43 -0.54 23.92
N PRO A 48 -1.68 -0.58 22.60
CA PRO A 48 -0.68 -0.52 21.52
C PRO A 48 0.15 0.77 21.54
N GLY A 49 1.41 0.64 21.08
CA GLY A 49 2.31 1.78 20.94
C GLY A 49 3.65 1.38 20.30
N ASN A 50 4.14 2.19 19.39
CA ASN A 50 5.52 2.15 18.94
C ASN A 50 6.36 2.96 19.94
N TRP A 51 7.46 2.40 20.42
CA TRP A 51 8.22 3.03 21.52
C TRP A 51 8.94 4.32 21.12
N TYR A 52 9.18 4.55 19.81
CA TYR A 52 9.70 5.82 19.32
C TYR A 52 8.81 7.03 19.71
N LEU A 53 7.49 6.81 19.77
CA LEU A 53 6.52 7.84 20.17
C LEU A 53 6.53 8.15 21.67
N ASN A 54 7.26 7.35 22.47
CA ASN A 54 7.46 7.62 23.89
C ASN A 54 8.73 8.45 24.09
N GLU A 55 8.59 9.68 24.57
CA GLU A 55 9.69 10.64 24.75
C GLU A 55 10.85 10.12 25.62
N GLU A 56 10.58 9.18 26.55
CA GLU A 56 11.60 8.61 27.43
C GLU A 56 12.41 7.50 26.74
N ILE A 57 11.90 6.91 25.68
CA ILE A 57 12.56 5.83 24.92
C ILE A 57 13.16 6.38 23.64
N GLY A 58 12.36 7.10 22.85
CA GLY A 58 12.78 7.73 21.59
C GLY A 58 13.38 6.73 20.60
N ASP A 59 14.49 7.10 20.02
CA ASP A 59 15.20 6.33 18.96
C ASP A 59 16.08 5.23 19.53
N TYR A 60 15.48 4.29 20.27
CA TYR A 60 16.15 3.13 20.83
C TYR A 60 15.90 1.87 19.98
N PHE A 61 16.96 1.19 19.60
CA PHE A 61 16.92 -0.14 19.00
C PHE A 61 17.49 -1.18 19.98
N GLY A 62 16.86 -2.33 20.07
CA GLY A 62 17.29 -3.41 20.97
C GLY A 62 16.11 -4.06 21.68
N THR A 63 16.29 -4.38 22.94
CA THR A 63 15.33 -5.19 23.72
C THR A 63 14.59 -4.34 24.75
N ILE A 64 13.25 -4.46 24.76
CA ILE A 64 12.37 -3.92 25.81
C ILE A 64 11.54 -5.08 26.37
N TRP A 65 11.43 -5.11 27.70
CA TRP A 65 10.56 -6.01 28.44
C TRP A 65 9.29 -5.29 28.83
N TYR A 66 8.15 -5.95 28.64
CA TYR A 66 6.83 -5.47 29.01
C TYR A 66 6.21 -6.40 30.05
N LYS A 67 5.38 -5.82 30.92
CA LYS A 67 4.66 -6.55 31.96
C LYS A 67 3.22 -6.07 32.04
N LYS A 68 2.27 -7.03 32.11
CA LYS A 68 0.84 -6.78 32.31
C LYS A 68 0.24 -7.75 33.29
N ASP A 69 -0.40 -7.21 34.30
CA ASP A 69 -1.20 -8.01 35.22
C ASP A 69 -2.68 -8.01 34.79
N PHE A 70 -3.32 -9.17 34.91
CA PHE A 70 -4.74 -9.35 34.59
C PHE A 70 -5.38 -10.48 35.43
N ARG A 71 -6.74 -10.54 35.45
CA ARG A 71 -7.50 -11.58 36.12
C ARG A 71 -8.49 -12.22 35.16
N LEU A 72 -8.69 -13.52 35.31
CA LEU A 72 -9.67 -14.30 34.57
C LEU A 72 -10.57 -15.06 35.51
N THR A 73 -11.80 -15.34 35.06
CA THR A 73 -12.74 -16.21 35.76
C THR A 73 -12.81 -17.53 35.00
N GLU A 74 -12.69 -18.63 35.71
CA GLU A 74 -12.74 -19.96 35.10
C GLU A 74 -14.05 -20.24 34.39
N LYS A 75 -13.97 -20.85 33.19
CA LYS A 75 -15.09 -21.44 32.47
C LYS A 75 -14.66 -22.84 31.98
N LYS A 76 -15.38 -23.87 32.46
CA LYS A 76 -15.08 -25.27 32.10
C LYS A 76 -15.28 -25.49 30.58
N GLY A 77 -14.33 -26.20 29.97
CA GLY A 77 -14.41 -26.60 28.55
C GLY A 77 -13.98 -25.54 27.56
N GLU A 78 -13.49 -24.39 28.02
CA GLU A 78 -12.94 -23.34 27.17
C GLU A 78 -11.42 -23.44 27.10
N ARG A 79 -10.85 -23.13 25.94
CA ARG A 79 -9.42 -22.94 25.72
C ARG A 79 -9.12 -21.44 25.69
N ILE A 80 -8.06 -21.02 26.34
CA ILE A 80 -7.71 -19.62 26.53
C ILE A 80 -6.41 -19.31 25.79
N PHE A 81 -6.41 -18.23 25.01
CA PHE A 81 -5.28 -17.77 24.23
C PHE A 81 -4.95 -16.33 24.56
N VAL A 82 -3.67 -15.99 24.63
CA VAL A 82 -3.20 -14.62 24.53
C VAL A 82 -2.86 -14.34 23.06
N ARG A 83 -3.45 -13.28 22.49
CA ARG A 83 -3.31 -12.89 21.08
C ARG A 83 -2.68 -11.52 20.97
N PHE A 84 -1.71 -11.40 20.05
CA PHE A 84 -1.06 -10.17 19.63
C PHE A 84 -1.38 -9.90 18.15
N GLU A 85 -1.80 -8.68 17.81
CA GLU A 85 -2.08 -8.32 16.41
C GLU A 85 -0.85 -7.82 15.67
N GLY A 86 0.18 -7.34 16.39
CA GLY A 86 1.44 -6.92 15.80
C GLY A 86 2.46 -6.49 16.84
N VAL A 87 3.69 -6.96 16.68
CA VAL A 87 4.86 -6.63 17.51
C VAL A 87 6.08 -6.55 16.60
N ASP A 88 6.93 -5.57 16.74
CA ASP A 88 8.14 -5.42 15.93
C ASP A 88 9.37 -5.64 16.77
N TYR A 89 10.10 -6.78 16.72
CA TYR A 89 10.18 -7.77 15.63
C TYR A 89 10.28 -9.21 16.18
N ILE A 90 11.16 -9.46 17.16
CA ILE A 90 11.34 -10.77 17.85
C ILE A 90 10.69 -10.71 19.20
N THR A 91 9.66 -11.51 19.38
CA THR A 91 8.83 -11.53 20.60
C THR A 91 8.96 -12.85 21.32
N GLU A 92 9.27 -12.83 22.61
CA GLU A 92 9.21 -13.98 23.51
C GLU A 92 8.21 -13.70 24.63
N VAL A 93 7.39 -14.68 24.99
CA VAL A 93 6.25 -14.48 25.90
C VAL A 93 6.27 -15.48 27.05
N TRP A 94 5.99 -15.01 28.25
CA TRP A 94 5.83 -15.81 29.49
C TRP A 94 4.51 -15.45 30.18
N LEU A 95 3.88 -16.46 30.78
CA LEU A 95 2.75 -16.26 31.69
C LEU A 95 3.08 -16.92 33.02
N ASN A 96 2.94 -16.16 34.11
CA ASN A 96 3.20 -16.66 35.47
C ASN A 96 4.59 -17.34 35.61
N GLY A 97 5.60 -16.77 34.91
CA GLY A 97 6.96 -17.30 34.87
C GLY A 97 7.16 -18.52 33.97
N LYS A 98 6.13 -18.99 33.28
CA LYS A 98 6.20 -20.10 32.32
C LYS A 98 6.36 -19.59 30.91
N TYR A 99 7.34 -20.10 30.18
CA TYR A 99 7.58 -19.76 28.78
C TYR A 99 6.48 -20.31 27.87
N LEU A 100 5.89 -19.45 27.07
CA LEU A 100 4.83 -19.83 26.14
C LEU A 100 5.37 -20.10 24.73
N GLY A 101 6.37 -19.31 24.28
CA GLY A 101 6.92 -19.41 22.94
C GLY A 101 7.52 -18.10 22.44
N PHE A 102 7.90 -18.10 21.16
CA PHE A 102 8.38 -16.91 20.48
C PHE A 102 7.67 -16.71 19.14
N HIS A 103 7.72 -15.47 18.66
CA HIS A 103 7.28 -15.08 17.32
C HIS A 103 8.34 -14.18 16.68
N GLU A 104 8.52 -14.31 15.39
CA GLU A 104 9.34 -13.41 14.57
C GLU A 104 8.52 -12.85 13.42
N GLY A 105 8.52 -11.54 13.29
CA GLY A 105 7.82 -10.80 12.23
C GLY A 105 7.18 -9.55 12.77
N MET A 106 6.98 -8.56 11.88
CA MET A 106 6.41 -7.27 12.25
C MET A 106 4.88 -7.24 12.10
N PHE A 107 4.34 -7.89 11.07
CA PHE A 107 2.97 -7.65 10.61
C PHE A 107 1.97 -8.76 10.93
N ASN A 108 2.45 -9.98 11.14
CA ASN A 108 1.58 -11.13 11.29
C ASN A 108 1.06 -11.25 12.73
N PRO A 109 -0.27 -11.35 12.94
CA PRO A 109 -0.82 -11.68 14.25
C PRO A 109 -0.39 -13.08 14.71
N PHE A 110 -0.22 -13.24 16.01
CA PHE A 110 0.11 -14.54 16.62
C PHE A 110 -0.59 -14.72 17.96
N GLU A 111 -0.70 -15.97 18.40
CA GLU A 111 -1.31 -16.31 19.69
C GLU A 111 -0.65 -17.51 20.35
N PHE A 112 -0.71 -17.54 21.66
CA PHE A 112 -0.26 -18.68 22.47
C PHE A 112 -1.41 -19.20 23.33
N GLU A 113 -1.60 -20.51 23.37
CA GLU A 113 -2.55 -21.12 24.29
C GLU A 113 -2.01 -21.06 25.72
N ILE A 114 -2.82 -20.56 26.63
CA ILE A 114 -2.47 -20.34 28.04
C ILE A 114 -3.36 -21.09 29.01
N THR A 115 -4.23 -21.98 28.54
CA THR A 115 -5.25 -22.70 29.33
C THR A 115 -4.67 -23.34 30.59
N ASP A 116 -3.52 -24.02 30.47
CA ASP A 116 -2.88 -24.75 31.57
C ASP A 116 -1.97 -23.89 32.48
N PHE A 117 -1.80 -22.61 32.13
CA PHE A 117 -0.90 -21.67 32.79
C PHE A 117 -1.60 -20.57 33.57
N VAL A 118 -2.92 -20.43 33.37
CA VAL A 118 -3.75 -19.40 34.00
C VAL A 118 -4.03 -19.77 35.47
N ASP A 119 -3.84 -18.77 36.34
CA ASP A 119 -4.38 -18.81 37.72
C ASP A 119 -5.76 -18.14 37.71
N TYR A 120 -6.83 -18.95 37.87
CA TYR A 120 -8.21 -18.47 37.87
C TYR A 120 -8.63 -17.84 39.20
N ASP A 121 -7.94 -18.17 40.30
CA ASP A 121 -8.22 -17.66 41.64
C ASP A 121 -7.39 -16.41 41.98
N GLY A 122 -6.36 -16.16 41.19
CA GLY A 122 -5.33 -15.15 41.45
C GLY A 122 -5.16 -14.10 40.37
N ASN A 123 -4.03 -13.47 40.46
CA ASN A 123 -3.55 -12.48 39.46
C ASN A 123 -2.58 -13.19 38.51
N ASN A 124 -2.76 -12.96 37.22
CA ASN A 124 -1.88 -13.48 36.20
C ASN A 124 -0.94 -12.35 35.72
N THR A 125 0.34 -12.69 35.59
CA THR A 125 1.37 -11.77 35.10
C THR A 125 1.87 -12.24 33.75
N LEU A 126 1.56 -11.45 32.69
CA LEU A 126 2.08 -11.63 31.34
C LEU A 126 3.36 -10.82 31.19
N ILE A 127 4.42 -11.47 30.73
CA ILE A 127 5.70 -10.85 30.42
C ILE A 127 5.99 -11.04 28.93
N VAL A 128 6.38 -9.96 28.27
CA VAL A 128 6.77 -9.96 26.86
C VAL A 128 8.17 -9.36 26.74
N ARG A 129 9.10 -10.08 26.13
CA ARG A 129 10.38 -9.55 25.68
C ARG A 129 10.26 -9.29 24.20
N ASP A 130 10.38 -8.04 23.84
CA ASP A 130 10.35 -7.57 22.46
C ASP A 130 11.72 -7.04 22.07
N CYS A 131 12.24 -7.49 20.93
CA CYS A 131 13.52 -7.06 20.39
C CYS A 131 13.35 -6.57 18.96
N ALA A 132 13.51 -5.25 18.74
CA ALA A 132 13.59 -4.62 17.43
C ALA A 132 15.06 -4.28 17.13
N PRO A 133 15.81 -5.17 16.45
CA PRO A 133 17.21 -4.95 16.16
C PRO A 133 17.38 -3.99 14.96
N LYS A 134 18.52 -3.29 14.92
CA LYS A 134 19.00 -2.65 13.70
C LYS A 134 19.58 -3.69 12.75
N ASP A 135 19.62 -3.32 11.49
CA ASP A 135 20.36 -4.05 10.47
C ASP A 135 21.87 -4.09 10.77
N PRO A 136 22.59 -5.06 10.23
CA PRO A 136 24.04 -5.10 10.31
C PRO A 136 24.67 -3.81 9.80
N THR A 137 25.79 -3.37 10.42
CA THR A 137 26.55 -2.17 10.03
C THR A 137 27.55 -2.42 8.91
N GLU A 138 27.62 -3.62 8.36
CA GLU A 138 28.43 -3.94 7.20
C GLU A 138 27.66 -3.59 5.93
N PHE A 139 28.22 -2.71 5.10
CA PHE A 139 27.56 -2.17 3.93
C PHE A 139 28.01 -2.81 2.62
N ILE A 140 27.10 -2.82 1.64
CA ILE A 140 27.46 -2.90 0.23
C ILE A 140 27.81 -1.47 -0.18
N GLU A 141 29.07 -1.21 -0.46
CA GLU A 141 29.51 0.08 -0.99
C GLU A 141 29.17 0.15 -2.48
N ALA A 142 28.27 1.07 -2.83
CA ALA A 142 28.16 1.52 -4.21
C ALA A 142 28.87 2.88 -4.30
N ASP A 143 29.93 2.90 -5.11
CA ASP A 143 30.85 4.02 -5.42
C ASP A 143 30.94 5.26 -4.53
N ASN A 144 32.00 5.40 -4.03
CA ASN A 144 33.11 6.25 -3.59
C ASN A 144 32.94 7.76 -3.35
N ASP A 145 31.83 8.34 -2.96
CA ASP A 145 31.89 9.69 -2.47
C ASP A 145 31.08 9.94 -1.18
N GLU A 146 31.70 10.59 -0.20
CA GLU A 146 31.23 10.57 1.19
C GLU A 146 30.42 11.77 1.61
N THR A 147 30.04 12.68 0.70
CA THR A 147 29.31 13.88 1.09
C THR A 147 27.91 13.99 0.49
N PRO A 148 26.94 14.56 1.20
CA PRO A 148 25.59 14.81 0.67
C PRO A 148 25.57 15.69 -0.59
N LEU A 149 26.63 16.46 -0.81
CA LEU A 149 26.80 17.41 -1.92
C LEU A 149 27.56 16.86 -3.11
N SER A 150 28.06 15.63 -3.02
CA SER A 150 28.85 15.03 -4.09
C SER A 150 28.01 14.67 -5.30
N ASP A 151 28.66 14.56 -6.46
CA ASP A 151 28.02 14.21 -7.73
C ASP A 151 27.54 12.75 -7.82
N GLY A 152 27.78 11.94 -6.78
CA GLY A 152 27.40 10.53 -6.67
C GLY A 152 26.20 10.31 -5.75
N TYR A 153 25.19 9.61 -6.23
CA TYR A 153 24.11 9.09 -5.41
C TYR A 153 24.61 7.87 -4.65
N LYS A 154 24.64 7.92 -3.31
CA LYS A 154 25.15 6.81 -2.52
C LYS A 154 24.05 6.06 -1.81
N PHE A 155 24.02 4.80 -2.12
CA PHE A 155 23.33 3.80 -1.38
C PHE A 155 24.24 3.19 -0.33
N HIS A 156 23.88 3.36 0.94
CA HIS A 156 24.40 2.52 2.00
C HIS A 156 23.35 1.48 2.33
N GLN A 157 23.55 0.26 1.88
CA GLN A 157 22.71 -0.86 2.27
C GLN A 157 23.49 -1.85 3.11
N SER A 158 22.87 -2.27 4.21
CA SER A 158 23.46 -3.32 5.05
C SER A 158 23.57 -4.63 4.27
N LYS A 159 24.68 -5.31 4.40
CA LYS A 159 24.85 -6.68 3.92
C LYS A 159 24.21 -7.66 4.90
N GLY A 160 23.72 -8.76 4.36
CA GLY A 160 23.23 -9.88 5.18
C GLY A 160 22.00 -9.55 6.01
N ILE A 161 21.13 -8.69 5.51
CA ILE A 161 19.83 -8.40 6.10
C ILE A 161 19.04 -9.70 6.19
N THR A 162 18.56 -10.02 7.39
CA THR A 162 17.77 -11.24 7.67
C THR A 162 16.35 -10.94 8.12
N GLN A 163 16.05 -9.69 8.46
CA GLN A 163 14.75 -9.26 8.97
C GLN A 163 13.81 -8.89 7.83
N ILE A 164 12.57 -9.34 7.92
CA ILE A 164 11.53 -9.13 6.92
C ILE A 164 10.59 -8.03 7.44
N LYS A 165 10.95 -6.77 7.21
CA LYS A 165 10.26 -5.58 7.72
C LYS A 165 9.66 -4.68 6.64
N GLY A 166 9.86 -5.02 5.37
CA GLY A 166 9.30 -4.27 4.26
C GLY A 166 9.91 -2.87 4.05
N HIS A 167 9.11 -2.00 3.44
CA HIS A 167 9.48 -0.62 3.09
C HIS A 167 8.30 0.31 3.41
N MET A 168 8.44 1.08 4.48
CA MET A 168 7.42 2.00 5.00
C MET A 168 7.92 3.45 5.06
N ILE A 169 9.16 3.70 4.66
CA ILE A 169 9.77 5.02 4.67
C ILE A 169 10.21 5.33 3.24
N GLU A 170 10.07 6.58 2.87
CA GLU A 170 10.62 7.05 1.60
C GLU A 170 12.14 7.04 1.58
N ALA A 171 12.67 7.35 0.41
CA ALA A 171 14.09 7.50 0.22
C ALA A 171 14.88 6.22 0.46
N MET A 172 14.28 5.09 0.06
CA MET A 172 14.95 3.79 0.00
C MET A 172 15.33 3.21 1.37
N HIS A 173 14.54 3.52 2.40
CA HIS A 173 14.73 2.97 3.73
C HIS A 173 13.61 2.00 4.12
N ARG A 174 14.00 0.99 4.84
CA ARG A 174 13.10 0.08 5.53
C ARG A 174 13.22 0.30 7.06
N PRO A 175 12.19 -0.04 7.85
CA PRO A 175 12.28 0.09 9.30
C PRO A 175 13.48 -0.67 9.86
N GLY A 176 14.30 0.02 10.68
CA GLY A 176 15.48 -0.57 11.32
C GLY A 176 16.75 -0.59 10.47
N CYS A 177 16.75 -0.06 9.24
CA CYS A 177 17.97 0.04 8.45
C CYS A 177 18.98 0.96 9.15
N TYR A 178 20.27 0.65 8.95
CA TYR A 178 21.33 1.53 9.40
C TYR A 178 21.74 2.45 8.26
N SER A 179 21.79 3.76 8.54
CA SER A 179 22.33 4.74 7.61
C SER A 179 23.05 5.86 8.34
N LYS A 180 24.16 6.29 7.77
CA LYS A 180 24.90 7.46 8.24
C LYS A 180 24.20 8.79 7.89
N TYR A 181 23.36 8.78 6.86
CA TYR A 181 22.81 9.98 6.24
C TYR A 181 21.30 10.12 6.33
N ARG A 182 20.61 9.15 6.92
CA ARG A 182 19.15 9.09 6.89
C ARG A 182 18.58 8.59 8.20
N MET A 183 17.33 8.94 8.43
CA MET A 183 16.53 8.45 9.53
C MET A 183 16.50 6.91 9.55
N ASP A 184 16.76 6.29 10.71
CA ASP A 184 16.84 4.83 10.86
C ASP A 184 15.49 4.12 10.84
N GLY A 185 14.37 4.84 10.97
CA GLY A 185 13.04 4.28 10.92
C GLY A 185 12.71 3.34 12.07
N ASN A 186 12.90 3.79 13.32
CA ASN A 186 12.55 3.01 14.50
C ASN A 186 11.04 2.77 14.58
N SER A 187 10.62 1.50 14.47
CA SER A 187 9.22 1.06 14.51
C SER A 187 8.92 0.09 15.65
N GLY A 188 9.91 -0.18 16.53
CA GLY A 188 9.82 -1.16 17.61
C GLY A 188 8.64 -0.97 18.55
N GLY A 189 8.13 -2.05 19.10
CA GLY A 189 7.09 -2.09 20.11
C GLY A 189 5.90 -2.99 19.81
N ILE A 190 5.04 -3.14 20.81
CA ILE A 190 3.74 -3.81 20.66
C ILE A 190 2.77 -2.82 20.04
N TRP A 191 2.76 -2.74 18.71
CA TRP A 191 1.98 -1.73 17.98
C TRP A 191 0.53 -2.16 17.68
N GLY A 192 0.24 -3.48 17.75
CA GLY A 192 -1.10 -4.05 17.58
C GLY A 192 -1.79 -4.30 18.91
N ASN A 193 -3.11 -4.57 18.85
CA ASN A 193 -3.89 -4.90 20.04
C ASN A 193 -3.38 -6.19 20.70
N VAL A 194 -3.52 -6.24 22.03
CA VAL A 194 -3.28 -7.46 22.83
C VAL A 194 -4.56 -7.84 23.51
N SER A 195 -4.93 -9.12 23.42
CA SER A 195 -6.18 -9.62 24.00
C SER A 195 -6.09 -11.04 24.49
N ILE A 196 -6.94 -11.39 25.45
CA ILE A 196 -7.24 -12.76 25.81
C ILE A 196 -8.46 -13.19 24.99
N VAL A 197 -8.34 -14.30 24.27
CA VAL A 197 -9.41 -14.87 23.45
C VAL A 197 -9.80 -16.23 24.01
N THR A 198 -11.08 -16.43 24.23
CA THR A 198 -11.62 -17.71 24.69
C THR A 198 -12.22 -18.47 23.51
N LYS A 199 -11.86 -19.74 23.35
CA LYS A 199 -12.31 -20.63 22.28
C LYS A 199 -12.87 -21.92 22.86
N PRO A 200 -13.88 -22.56 22.25
CA PRO A 200 -14.35 -23.86 22.68
C PRO A 200 -13.32 -24.97 22.39
N GLU A 201 -13.59 -26.19 22.86
CA GLU A 201 -12.72 -27.37 22.65
C GLU A 201 -12.52 -27.68 21.16
N ILE A 202 -13.56 -27.49 20.34
CA ILE A 202 -13.52 -27.57 18.89
C ILE A 202 -13.83 -26.17 18.37
N PHE A 203 -12.90 -25.58 17.61
CA PHE A 203 -13.11 -24.24 17.06
C PHE A 203 -12.63 -24.11 15.61
N ILE A 204 -13.23 -23.18 14.89
CA ILE A 204 -12.83 -22.81 13.52
C ILE A 204 -11.58 -21.95 13.63
N GLU A 205 -10.46 -22.47 13.15
CA GLU A 205 -9.17 -21.78 13.18
C GLU A 205 -9.05 -20.77 12.02
N ASN A 206 -9.57 -21.16 10.85
CA ASN A 206 -9.47 -20.37 9.63
C ASN A 206 -10.56 -20.77 8.63
N VAL A 207 -10.90 -19.84 7.73
CA VAL A 207 -11.73 -20.10 6.55
C VAL A 207 -11.11 -19.44 5.34
N LYS A 208 -10.99 -20.17 4.24
CA LYS A 208 -10.53 -19.64 2.97
C LYS A 208 -11.67 -19.74 1.95
N ILE A 209 -11.97 -18.62 1.27
CA ILE A 209 -13.12 -18.50 0.38
C ILE A 209 -12.62 -18.32 -1.06
N PHE A 210 -13.16 -19.11 -1.97
CA PHE A 210 -12.99 -18.98 -3.41
C PHE A 210 -14.33 -18.81 -4.08
N THR A 211 -14.42 -17.91 -5.02
CA THR A 211 -15.62 -17.68 -5.80
C THR A 211 -15.31 -17.86 -7.28
N LYS A 212 -16.24 -18.49 -8.00
CA LYS A 212 -16.15 -18.62 -9.44
C LYS A 212 -17.51 -18.31 -10.05
N ILE A 213 -17.53 -17.35 -10.96
CA ILE A 213 -18.76 -16.96 -11.67
C ILE A 213 -19.04 -18.03 -12.73
N ASP A 214 -20.28 -18.48 -12.83
CA ASP A 214 -20.66 -19.43 -13.85
C ASP A 214 -20.64 -18.79 -15.24
N MET A 215 -20.18 -19.54 -16.22
CA MET A 215 -20.08 -19.10 -17.61
C MET A 215 -21.21 -19.75 -18.43
N ASN A 216 -21.70 -19.06 -19.46
CA ASN A 216 -22.58 -19.66 -20.46
C ASN A 216 -21.85 -20.80 -21.23
N GLY A 217 -22.61 -21.61 -21.98
CA GLY A 217 -22.09 -22.83 -22.61
C GLY A 217 -20.96 -22.62 -23.63
N ASP A 218 -20.76 -21.39 -24.14
CA ASP A 218 -19.64 -21.02 -25.01
C ASP A 218 -18.47 -20.36 -24.28
N GLY A 219 -18.59 -20.14 -22.94
CA GLY A 219 -17.55 -19.59 -22.10
C GLY A 219 -17.27 -18.10 -22.33
N ARG A 220 -18.18 -17.34 -22.95
CA ARG A 220 -17.96 -15.95 -23.31
C ARG A 220 -18.65 -14.93 -22.40
N GLU A 221 -19.74 -15.34 -21.78
CA GLU A 221 -20.54 -14.45 -20.93
C GLU A 221 -20.77 -15.08 -19.56
N TYR A 222 -20.77 -14.28 -18.53
CA TYR A 222 -21.13 -14.71 -17.19
C TYR A 222 -22.63 -14.98 -17.08
N GLN A 223 -22.98 -16.03 -16.35
CA GLN A 223 -24.35 -16.30 -15.92
C GLN A 223 -24.65 -15.50 -14.65
N ASP A 224 -25.92 -15.44 -14.31
CA ASP A 224 -26.42 -14.79 -13.09
C ASP A 224 -26.29 -15.72 -11.86
N SER A 225 -25.18 -16.45 -11.78
CA SER A 225 -24.88 -17.35 -10.67
C SER A 225 -23.38 -17.55 -10.48
N ALA A 226 -23.00 -17.94 -9.27
CA ALA A 226 -21.62 -18.25 -8.93
C ALA A 226 -21.52 -19.41 -7.94
N MET A 227 -20.40 -20.14 -8.01
CA MET A 227 -20.04 -21.13 -7.01
C MET A 227 -19.08 -20.52 -5.99
N ALA A 228 -19.44 -20.56 -4.70
CA ALA A 228 -18.59 -20.22 -3.60
C ALA A 228 -18.09 -21.50 -2.91
N SER A 229 -16.79 -21.62 -2.70
CA SER A 229 -16.12 -22.73 -2.02
C SER A 229 -15.43 -22.25 -0.76
N PHE A 230 -15.63 -22.96 0.33
CA PHE A 230 -15.11 -22.62 1.66
C PHE A 230 -14.23 -23.77 2.16
N ASP A 231 -12.93 -23.53 2.30
CA ASP A 231 -12.04 -24.41 3.04
C ASP A 231 -12.08 -24.02 4.50
N VAL A 232 -12.73 -24.83 5.33
CA VAL A 232 -12.89 -24.59 6.76
C VAL A 232 -11.84 -25.39 7.52
N TYR A 233 -10.97 -24.68 8.24
CA TYR A 233 -9.94 -25.26 9.10
C TYR A 233 -10.44 -25.30 10.54
N ILE A 234 -10.41 -26.49 11.16
CA ILE A 234 -10.91 -26.72 12.52
C ILE A 234 -9.80 -27.28 13.38
N ASN A 235 -9.61 -26.68 14.55
CA ASN A 235 -8.72 -27.20 15.58
C ASN A 235 -9.56 -27.89 16.69
N SER A 236 -9.11 -29.05 17.12
CA SER A 236 -9.79 -29.85 18.15
C SER A 236 -8.82 -30.35 19.20
N ASN A 237 -9.18 -30.16 20.47
CA ASN A 237 -8.47 -30.75 21.63
C ASN A 237 -9.19 -31.98 22.19
N CYS A 238 -10.18 -32.53 21.47
CA CYS A 238 -10.87 -33.75 21.90
C CYS A 238 -9.93 -34.92 21.96
N ALA A 239 -10.07 -35.76 22.97
CA ALA A 239 -9.26 -36.97 23.11
C ALA A 239 -9.53 -38.06 22.06
N LYS A 240 -10.69 -37.99 21.39
CA LYS A 240 -11.15 -38.92 20.34
C LYS A 240 -11.84 -38.16 19.23
N GLU A 241 -11.96 -38.81 18.08
CA GLU A 241 -12.76 -38.27 16.99
C GLU A 241 -14.23 -38.03 17.41
N LYS A 242 -14.84 -37.00 16.88
CA LYS A 242 -16.19 -36.56 17.18
C LYS A 242 -16.93 -36.20 15.91
N GLU A 243 -18.14 -36.70 15.76
CA GLU A 243 -19.05 -36.27 14.70
C GLU A 243 -19.69 -34.94 15.08
N ILE A 244 -19.64 -33.98 14.13
CA ILE A 244 -20.22 -32.66 14.29
C ILE A 244 -20.96 -32.23 13.01
N GLU A 245 -21.90 -31.30 13.15
CA GLU A 245 -22.51 -30.60 12.01
C GLU A 245 -21.70 -29.31 11.77
N LEU A 246 -21.26 -29.11 10.52
CA LEU A 246 -20.78 -27.83 10.00
C LEU A 246 -21.94 -27.14 9.29
N GLY A 247 -22.23 -25.91 9.68
CA GLY A 247 -23.19 -25.03 9.02
C GLY A 247 -22.50 -23.90 8.28
N LEU A 248 -23.07 -23.48 7.17
CA LEU A 248 -22.70 -22.28 6.42
C LEU A 248 -24.00 -21.58 6.01
N ASP A 249 -24.10 -20.30 6.35
CA ASP A 249 -25.15 -19.40 5.87
C ASP A 249 -24.51 -18.23 5.14
N ILE A 250 -25.01 -17.90 3.94
CA ILE A 250 -24.57 -16.76 3.15
C ILE A 250 -25.71 -15.76 3.05
N THR A 251 -25.44 -14.51 3.43
CA THR A 251 -26.38 -13.40 3.39
C THR A 251 -25.76 -12.17 2.72
N PRO A 252 -26.56 -11.27 2.10
CA PRO A 252 -26.06 -9.97 1.66
C PRO A 252 -25.56 -9.15 2.86
N TYR A 253 -24.44 -8.41 2.65
CA TYR A 253 -23.89 -7.54 3.69
C TYR A 253 -24.29 -6.06 3.48
N ASN A 254 -23.98 -5.48 2.33
CA ASN A 254 -24.16 -4.05 2.06
C ASN A 254 -25.13 -3.74 0.91
N PHE A 255 -25.94 -4.72 0.55
CA PHE A 255 -27.01 -4.58 -0.45
C PHE A 255 -28.25 -5.38 -0.03
N GLU A 256 -29.39 -5.09 -0.65
CA GLU A 256 -30.65 -5.78 -0.34
C GLU A 256 -30.95 -6.86 -1.41
N GLN A 257 -31.10 -8.09 -0.96
CA GLN A 257 -31.53 -9.24 -1.77
C GLN A 257 -32.15 -10.30 -0.88
N GLU A 258 -33.31 -10.82 -1.28
CA GLU A 258 -33.84 -12.02 -0.65
C GLU A 258 -33.08 -13.25 -1.19
N MET A 259 -32.39 -13.94 -0.31
CA MET A 259 -31.70 -15.18 -0.66
C MET A 259 -31.78 -16.21 0.46
N ASN A 260 -31.73 -17.49 0.06
CA ASN A 260 -31.62 -18.60 0.99
C ASN A 260 -30.46 -19.47 0.53
N CYS A 261 -29.30 -19.29 1.15
CA CYS A 261 -28.09 -20.02 0.78
C CYS A 261 -27.46 -20.64 2.03
N THR A 262 -28.07 -21.75 2.47
CA THR A 262 -27.65 -22.52 3.66
C THR A 262 -27.11 -23.86 3.26
N VAL A 263 -25.95 -24.25 3.80
CA VAL A 263 -25.33 -25.57 3.62
C VAL A 263 -25.06 -26.18 4.98
N LYS A 264 -25.44 -27.45 5.16
CA LYS A 264 -25.14 -28.24 6.34
C LYS A 264 -24.44 -29.52 5.93
N ARG A 265 -23.41 -29.89 6.68
CA ARG A 265 -22.64 -31.11 6.42
C ARG A 265 -22.17 -31.76 7.72
N THR A 266 -22.51 -33.04 7.93
CA THR A 266 -21.92 -33.83 9.02
C THR A 266 -20.49 -34.24 8.66
N VAL A 267 -19.55 -33.99 9.57
CA VAL A 267 -18.12 -34.30 9.43
C VAL A 267 -17.57 -34.94 10.69
N ILE A 268 -16.48 -35.71 10.54
CA ILE A 268 -15.77 -36.32 11.66
C ILE A 268 -14.51 -35.47 11.91
N VAL A 269 -14.46 -34.79 13.06
CA VAL A 269 -13.32 -34.04 13.52
C VAL A 269 -12.42 -34.93 14.36
N ARG A 270 -11.12 -34.95 14.05
CA ARG A 270 -10.09 -35.67 14.78
C ARG A 270 -9.31 -34.73 15.69
N PRO A 271 -8.63 -35.26 16.75
CA PRO A 271 -7.69 -34.47 17.52
C PRO A 271 -6.68 -33.72 16.65
N GLY A 272 -6.41 -32.44 16.95
CA GLY A 272 -5.53 -31.58 16.18
C GLY A 272 -6.24 -30.84 15.04
N SER A 273 -5.50 -30.53 13.98
CA SER A 273 -5.98 -29.72 12.85
C SER A 273 -6.72 -30.58 11.81
N ASN A 274 -7.85 -30.07 11.34
CA ASN A 274 -8.73 -30.69 10.34
C ASN A 274 -9.05 -29.66 9.25
N ARG A 275 -9.33 -30.13 8.04
CA ARG A 275 -9.79 -29.29 6.91
C ARG A 275 -11.00 -29.92 6.26
N PHE A 276 -12.06 -29.13 6.08
CA PHE A 276 -13.29 -29.54 5.42
C PHE A 276 -13.65 -28.53 4.32
N LYS A 277 -14.21 -29.03 3.21
CA LYS A 277 -14.68 -28.17 2.15
C LYS A 277 -16.20 -28.12 2.15
N LEU A 278 -16.76 -26.89 2.18
CA LEU A 278 -18.15 -26.59 1.92
C LEU A 278 -18.26 -25.89 0.56
N THR A 279 -19.35 -26.10 -0.15
CA THR A 279 -19.64 -25.41 -1.42
C THR A 279 -21.08 -24.94 -1.42
N ALA A 280 -21.29 -23.73 -1.90
CA ALA A 280 -22.62 -23.13 -2.04
C ALA A 280 -22.75 -22.49 -3.41
N ARG A 281 -23.92 -22.62 -4.04
CA ARG A 281 -24.26 -21.90 -5.26
C ARG A 281 -25.06 -20.66 -4.90
N ILE A 282 -24.62 -19.51 -5.39
CA ILE A 282 -25.29 -18.22 -5.24
C ILE A 282 -26.01 -17.93 -6.55
N GLU A 283 -27.34 -17.91 -6.50
CA GLU A 283 -28.19 -17.53 -7.62
C GLU A 283 -28.46 -16.02 -7.61
N GLN A 284 -28.69 -15.42 -8.77
CA GLN A 284 -28.84 -13.98 -8.94
C GLN A 284 -27.70 -13.19 -8.27
N VAL A 285 -26.46 -13.57 -8.61
CA VAL A 285 -25.28 -13.11 -7.93
C VAL A 285 -25.05 -11.61 -8.14
N ALA A 286 -24.88 -10.87 -7.03
CA ALA A 286 -24.45 -9.48 -7.02
C ALA A 286 -22.91 -9.44 -7.01
N LEU A 287 -22.29 -9.09 -8.13
CA LEU A 287 -20.84 -9.04 -8.26
C LEU A 287 -20.25 -7.85 -7.50
N TRP A 288 -19.02 -8.04 -6.99
CA TRP A 288 -18.21 -6.95 -6.47
C TRP A 288 -17.50 -6.21 -7.62
N TRP A 289 -17.59 -4.90 -7.63
CA TRP A 289 -16.96 -4.00 -8.60
C TRP A 289 -16.16 -2.89 -7.92
N THR A 290 -15.23 -2.29 -8.65
CA THR A 290 -14.71 -0.97 -8.27
C THR A 290 -15.82 0.06 -8.36
N TRP A 291 -15.74 1.08 -7.49
CA TRP A 291 -16.78 2.10 -7.33
C TRP A 291 -17.19 2.80 -8.63
N ASP A 292 -16.26 2.93 -9.57
CA ASP A 292 -16.43 3.61 -10.87
C ASP A 292 -17.04 2.69 -11.96
N HIS A 293 -17.08 1.39 -11.73
CA HIS A 293 -17.60 0.41 -12.69
C HIS A 293 -18.83 -0.35 -12.21
N GLY A 294 -19.21 -0.18 -10.94
CA GLY A 294 -20.39 -0.81 -10.38
C GLY A 294 -20.49 -0.63 -8.87
N LYS A 295 -21.16 -1.56 -8.20
CA LYS A 295 -21.30 -1.55 -6.74
C LYS A 295 -20.35 -2.56 -6.10
N PRO A 296 -19.68 -2.21 -5.00
CA PRO A 296 -18.84 -3.14 -4.25
C PRO A 296 -19.69 -4.05 -3.36
N ASN A 297 -20.51 -4.91 -3.97
CA ASN A 297 -21.42 -5.78 -3.25
C ASN A 297 -20.66 -6.85 -2.47
N LEU A 298 -20.97 -6.98 -1.20
CA LEU A 298 -20.36 -7.92 -0.28
C LEU A 298 -21.42 -8.85 0.32
N TYR A 299 -21.03 -10.11 0.51
CA TYR A 299 -21.76 -11.12 1.25
C TYR A 299 -21.10 -11.39 2.58
N THR A 300 -21.89 -11.80 3.57
CA THR A 300 -21.40 -12.37 4.83
C THR A 300 -21.55 -13.88 4.79
N ALA A 301 -20.46 -14.60 5.02
CA ALA A 301 -20.47 -16.03 5.30
C ALA A 301 -20.41 -16.25 6.81
N SER A 302 -21.46 -16.84 7.36
CA SER A 302 -21.54 -17.27 8.76
C SER A 302 -21.34 -18.77 8.84
N ILE A 303 -20.29 -19.19 9.54
CA ILE A 303 -19.89 -20.60 9.63
C ILE A 303 -19.98 -21.04 11.09
N THR A 304 -20.65 -22.18 11.30
CA THR A 304 -20.86 -22.76 12.64
C THR A 304 -20.23 -24.13 12.74
N ALA A 305 -19.57 -24.42 13.85
CA ALA A 305 -19.04 -25.71 14.20
C ALA A 305 -19.35 -25.99 15.69
N MET A 306 -20.44 -26.68 15.96
CA MET A 306 -20.96 -26.89 17.33
C MET A 306 -21.27 -25.54 18.03
N GLU A 307 -20.46 -25.21 19.06
CA GLU A 307 -20.60 -23.98 19.86
C GLU A 307 -19.82 -22.80 19.28
N ASP A 308 -18.94 -23.05 18.30
CA ASP A 308 -18.13 -22.00 17.68
C ASP A 308 -18.81 -21.41 16.45
N HIS A 309 -18.71 -20.11 16.34
CA HIS A 309 -19.27 -19.33 15.24
C HIS A 309 -18.28 -18.27 14.77
N ILE A 310 -18.13 -18.15 13.46
CA ILE A 310 -17.37 -17.07 12.84
C ILE A 310 -18.17 -16.45 11.70
N SER A 311 -17.98 -15.17 11.47
CA SER A 311 -18.51 -14.46 10.29
C SER A 311 -17.36 -13.78 9.55
N THR A 312 -17.40 -13.81 8.22
CA THR A 312 -16.44 -13.10 7.37
C THR A 312 -17.15 -12.57 6.13
N ASN A 313 -16.78 -11.37 5.71
CA ASN A 313 -17.30 -10.79 4.49
C ASN A 313 -16.44 -11.21 3.28
N PHE A 314 -17.08 -11.34 2.14
CA PHE A 314 -16.42 -11.65 0.87
C PHE A 314 -17.18 -11.05 -0.31
N GLY A 315 -16.51 -10.82 -1.41
CA GLY A 315 -17.11 -10.41 -2.67
C GLY A 315 -17.02 -11.51 -3.71
N VAL A 316 -17.99 -11.56 -4.62
CA VAL A 316 -17.92 -12.41 -5.79
C VAL A 316 -17.38 -11.61 -6.95
N LYS A 317 -16.18 -11.95 -7.40
CA LYS A 317 -15.52 -11.33 -8.55
C LYS A 317 -14.51 -12.26 -9.19
N GLU A 318 -14.17 -11.98 -10.42
CA GLU A 318 -13.00 -12.53 -11.09
C GLU A 318 -12.12 -11.41 -11.60
N ILE A 319 -10.80 -11.54 -11.44
CA ILE A 319 -9.81 -10.64 -11.98
C ILE A 319 -8.71 -11.43 -12.66
N HIS A 320 -8.34 -11.01 -13.86
CA HIS A 320 -7.22 -11.60 -14.59
C HIS A 320 -6.52 -10.56 -15.46
N GLN A 321 -5.32 -10.92 -15.90
CA GLN A 321 -4.52 -10.16 -16.85
C GLN A 321 -4.36 -11.01 -18.11
N ASP A 322 -4.47 -10.38 -19.28
CA ASP A 322 -4.19 -11.05 -20.54
C ASP A 322 -2.68 -11.04 -20.90
N GLU A 323 -2.33 -11.66 -22.03
CA GLU A 323 -0.96 -11.73 -22.52
C GLU A 323 -0.33 -10.36 -22.86
N LYS A 324 -1.14 -9.32 -22.99
CA LYS A 324 -0.71 -7.94 -23.25
C LYS A 324 -0.57 -7.11 -21.98
N GLY A 325 -0.83 -7.71 -20.82
CA GLY A 325 -0.81 -7.02 -19.55
C GLY A 325 -2.09 -6.23 -19.24
N GLN A 326 -3.16 -6.44 -19.99
CA GLN A 326 -4.44 -5.73 -19.82
C GLN A 326 -5.27 -6.39 -18.72
N TRP A 327 -5.85 -5.58 -17.85
CA TRP A 327 -6.64 -6.03 -16.71
C TRP A 327 -8.12 -6.17 -17.01
N TYR A 328 -8.70 -7.25 -16.55
CA TYR A 328 -10.14 -7.53 -16.65
C TYR A 328 -10.72 -7.81 -15.27
N LEU A 329 -11.75 -7.05 -14.90
CA LEU A 329 -12.57 -7.31 -13.71
C LEU A 329 -13.95 -7.79 -14.18
N ASN A 330 -14.37 -8.96 -13.72
CA ASN A 330 -15.63 -9.59 -14.11
C ASN A 330 -15.81 -9.60 -15.64
N ASN A 331 -14.75 -9.98 -16.35
CA ASN A 331 -14.66 -10.05 -17.82
C ASN A 331 -14.88 -8.70 -18.55
N LYS A 332 -14.75 -7.59 -17.86
CA LYS A 332 -14.74 -6.23 -18.42
C LYS A 332 -13.35 -5.63 -18.29
N HIS A 333 -12.89 -5.04 -19.37
CA HIS A 333 -11.63 -4.36 -19.44
C HIS A 333 -11.60 -3.17 -18.48
N ILE A 334 -10.54 -2.99 -17.68
CA ILE A 334 -10.45 -1.93 -16.68
C ILE A 334 -9.08 -1.24 -16.72
N PHE A 335 -9.07 0.09 -16.68
CA PHE A 335 -7.87 0.87 -16.49
C PHE A 335 -7.70 1.25 -15.01
N LEU A 336 -6.54 0.92 -14.41
CA LEU A 336 -6.29 1.16 -12.99
C LEU A 336 -5.62 2.52 -12.76
N ARG A 337 -6.38 3.43 -12.14
CA ARG A 337 -5.89 4.72 -11.64
C ARG A 337 -5.55 4.54 -10.17
N GLY A 338 -4.31 4.18 -9.91
CA GLY A 338 -3.87 3.70 -8.61
C GLY A 338 -3.09 4.72 -7.78
N MET A 339 -2.98 4.40 -6.49
CA MET A 339 -2.22 5.14 -5.50
C MET A 339 -1.49 4.15 -4.59
N ARG A 340 -0.21 4.40 -4.30
CA ARG A 340 0.47 3.69 -3.22
C ARG A 340 0.03 4.26 -1.88
N TYR A 341 -0.26 3.38 -0.93
CA TYR A 341 -0.72 3.75 0.40
C TYR A 341 0.19 3.19 1.50
N ILE A 342 0.49 4.05 2.44
CA ILE A 342 1.13 3.73 3.72
C ILE A 342 0.42 4.58 4.76
N SER A 343 -0.14 3.97 5.80
CA SER A 343 -0.87 4.72 6.82
C SER A 343 0.06 5.54 7.73
N SER A 344 1.06 4.91 8.29
CA SER A 344 2.14 5.50 9.11
C SER A 344 3.27 4.49 9.29
N LEU A 345 4.50 4.98 9.45
CA LEU A 345 5.62 4.17 9.93
C LEU A 345 5.32 3.58 11.32
N TRP A 346 4.68 4.38 12.15
CA TRP A 346 4.25 3.99 13.50
C TRP A 346 2.81 3.48 13.45
N MET A 347 2.65 2.20 13.13
CA MET A 347 1.35 1.59 12.88
C MET A 347 0.37 1.68 14.06
N SER A 348 0.86 1.95 15.27
CA SER A 348 0.01 2.18 16.45
C SER A 348 -0.80 3.49 16.38
N GLU A 349 -0.37 4.48 15.56
CA GLU A 349 -1.10 5.73 15.36
C GLU A 349 -2.25 5.60 14.37
N ALA A 350 -2.14 4.63 13.45
CA ALA A 350 -3.12 4.42 12.41
C ALA A 350 -4.44 3.91 12.99
N ASN A 351 -5.54 4.58 12.66
CA ASN A 351 -6.86 4.28 13.16
C ASN A 351 -7.95 4.47 12.09
N GLU A 352 -9.15 4.06 12.43
CA GLU A 352 -10.28 4.03 11.51
C GLU A 352 -10.68 5.43 11.01
N ASP A 353 -10.62 6.46 11.86
CA ASP A 353 -10.94 7.83 11.47
C ASP A 353 -9.95 8.35 10.42
N MET A 354 -8.65 8.10 10.63
CA MET A 354 -7.60 8.47 9.68
C MET A 354 -7.79 7.75 8.33
N TRP A 355 -8.02 6.44 8.36
CA TRP A 355 -8.22 5.67 7.14
C TRP A 355 -9.45 6.13 6.37
N ASN A 356 -10.61 6.32 7.04
CA ASN A 356 -11.81 6.81 6.38
C ASN A 356 -11.59 8.18 5.73
N ALA A 357 -10.92 9.10 6.42
CA ALA A 357 -10.61 10.43 5.88
C ALA A 357 -9.69 10.37 4.65
N ASP A 358 -8.66 9.50 4.67
CA ASP A 358 -7.76 9.30 3.55
C ASP A 358 -8.49 8.68 2.35
N PHE A 359 -9.24 7.61 2.56
CA PHE A 359 -9.94 6.90 1.49
C PHE A 359 -11.12 7.67 0.89
N ASP A 360 -11.82 8.50 1.68
CA ASP A 360 -12.85 9.41 1.15
C ASP A 360 -12.26 10.45 0.18
N LYS A 361 -11.09 11.01 0.51
CA LYS A 361 -10.36 11.91 -0.40
C LYS A 361 -9.88 11.19 -1.66
N MET A 362 -9.43 9.92 -1.54
CA MET A 362 -9.03 9.11 -2.69
C MET A 362 -10.19 8.87 -3.66
N LEU A 363 -11.39 8.58 -3.14
CA LEU A 363 -12.59 8.46 -3.97
C LEU A 363 -12.97 9.79 -4.66
N ASP A 364 -12.88 10.91 -3.94
CA ASP A 364 -13.09 12.25 -4.52
C ASP A 364 -12.08 12.55 -5.66
N MET A 365 -10.85 12.05 -5.53
CA MET A 365 -9.81 12.12 -6.56
C MET A 365 -9.95 11.06 -7.67
N LYS A 366 -11.01 10.25 -7.65
CA LYS A 366 -11.28 9.23 -8.69
C LYS A 366 -10.25 8.09 -8.77
N ILE A 367 -9.59 7.79 -7.66
CA ILE A 367 -8.72 6.62 -7.52
C ILE A 367 -9.59 5.37 -7.46
N ASN A 368 -9.27 4.32 -8.22
CA ASN A 368 -9.98 3.04 -8.23
C ASN A 368 -9.11 1.85 -7.81
N ALA A 369 -7.82 2.09 -7.59
CA ALA A 369 -6.88 1.04 -7.17
C ALA A 369 -5.91 1.54 -6.10
N ILE A 370 -5.52 0.64 -5.21
CA ILE A 370 -4.54 0.90 -4.14
C ILE A 370 -3.39 -0.10 -4.27
N ARG A 371 -2.16 0.36 -4.07
CA ARG A 371 -0.99 -0.51 -3.95
C ARG A 371 -0.42 -0.39 -2.54
N ILE A 372 -0.40 -1.49 -1.79
CA ILE A 372 0.29 -1.58 -0.50
C ILE A 372 1.61 -2.30 -0.75
N GLY A 373 2.67 -1.57 -0.66
CA GLY A 373 3.98 -2.13 -0.98
C GLY A 373 5.12 -1.41 -0.25
N SER A 374 6.01 -2.11 0.37
CA SER A 374 6.10 -3.54 0.66
C SER A 374 5.97 -3.75 2.17
N HIS A 375 4.75 -3.72 2.66
CA HIS A 375 4.37 -3.90 4.06
C HIS A 375 2.95 -4.48 4.10
N ILE A 376 2.44 -4.78 5.27
CA ILE A 376 1.07 -5.24 5.47
C ILE A 376 0.37 -4.24 6.38
N GLU A 377 -0.75 -3.70 5.95
CA GLU A 377 -1.56 -2.78 6.74
C GLU A 377 -2.43 -3.51 7.77
N ARG A 378 -3.02 -2.74 8.68
CA ARG A 378 -4.04 -3.27 9.58
C ARG A 378 -5.33 -3.62 8.81
N ASP A 379 -6.04 -4.62 9.29
CA ASP A 379 -7.26 -5.17 8.68
C ASP A 379 -8.32 -4.11 8.26
N GLY A 380 -8.45 -3.04 9.05
CA GLY A 380 -9.38 -1.93 8.75
C GLY A 380 -9.15 -1.30 7.38
N VAL A 381 -7.92 -1.21 6.91
CA VAL A 381 -7.60 -0.67 5.58
C VAL A 381 -8.20 -1.55 4.48
N TYR A 382 -8.04 -2.86 4.58
CA TYR A 382 -8.59 -3.81 3.59
C TYR A 382 -10.13 -3.82 3.61
N LYS A 383 -10.74 -3.76 4.80
CA LYS A 383 -12.21 -3.65 4.93
C LYS A 383 -12.77 -2.39 4.28
N ILE A 384 -12.10 -1.26 4.47
CA ILE A 384 -12.49 -0.01 3.81
C ILE A 384 -12.38 -0.14 2.29
N CYS A 385 -11.32 -0.76 1.77
CA CYS A 385 -11.17 -1.03 0.34
C CYS A 385 -12.26 -1.97 -0.18
N ASP A 386 -12.63 -3.01 0.58
CA ASP A 386 -13.74 -3.92 0.25
C ASP A 386 -15.06 -3.17 0.08
N GLU A 387 -15.41 -2.33 1.06
CA GLU A 387 -16.68 -1.61 1.13
C GLU A 387 -16.75 -0.43 0.16
N LYS A 388 -15.61 0.25 -0.08
CA LYS A 388 -15.54 1.41 -0.98
C LYS A 388 -15.29 1.03 -2.44
N GLY A 389 -15.00 -0.23 -2.75
CA GLY A 389 -14.75 -0.69 -4.12
C GLY A 389 -13.42 -0.19 -4.68
N LEU A 390 -12.34 -0.35 -3.92
CA LEU A 390 -10.98 -0.04 -4.35
C LEU A 390 -10.20 -1.34 -4.58
N LEU A 391 -9.74 -1.57 -5.81
CA LEU A 391 -8.96 -2.77 -6.13
C LEU A 391 -7.56 -2.68 -5.53
N LEU A 392 -7.06 -3.77 -4.92
CA LEU A 392 -5.83 -3.73 -4.17
C LEU A 392 -4.74 -4.63 -4.74
N TRP A 393 -3.54 -4.07 -4.89
CA TRP A 393 -2.29 -4.76 -5.20
C TRP A 393 -1.43 -4.83 -3.94
N GLN A 394 -1.28 -6.04 -3.36
CA GLN A 394 -0.45 -6.28 -2.19
C GLN A 394 0.95 -6.71 -2.57
N VAL A 395 1.96 -6.04 -2.05
CA VAL A 395 3.36 -6.46 -2.13
C VAL A 395 3.79 -7.03 -0.78
N PHE A 396 4.44 -8.18 -0.79
CA PHE A 396 4.97 -8.78 0.43
C PHE A 396 6.11 -7.94 1.03
N ALA A 397 6.32 -8.04 2.33
CA ALA A 397 7.24 -7.21 3.11
C ALA A 397 8.74 -7.51 2.83
N LEU A 398 9.10 -7.66 1.57
CA LEU A 398 10.48 -7.78 1.11
C LEU A 398 10.87 -6.62 0.20
N HIS A 399 12.01 -6.01 0.51
CA HIS A 399 12.57 -4.90 -0.22
C HIS A 399 14.11 -4.90 -0.08
N TYR A 400 14.83 -4.50 -1.14
CA TYR A 400 16.30 -4.47 -1.22
C TYR A 400 17.01 -5.81 -0.99
N CYS A 401 18.28 -5.74 -0.55
CA CYS A 401 19.19 -6.87 -0.42
C CYS A 401 18.92 -7.68 0.85
N ILE A 402 18.00 -8.60 0.79
CA ILE A 402 17.81 -9.60 1.85
C ILE A 402 18.74 -10.79 1.62
N SER A 403 19.20 -11.41 2.71
CA SER A 403 19.97 -12.66 2.64
C SER A 403 19.16 -13.76 1.94
N ASP A 404 19.83 -14.53 1.09
CA ASP A 404 19.27 -15.69 0.39
C ASP A 404 19.56 -17.02 1.13
N SER A 405 19.87 -16.95 2.42
CA SER A 405 20.09 -18.15 3.23
C SER A 405 18.81 -18.99 3.35
N ASP A 406 18.96 -20.31 3.44
CA ASP A 406 17.83 -21.24 3.56
C ASP A 406 16.93 -20.90 4.76
N ASP A 407 17.50 -20.36 5.84
CA ASP A 407 16.77 -19.88 7.01
C ASP A 407 15.86 -18.69 6.67
N VAL A 408 16.38 -17.69 5.98
CA VAL A 408 15.59 -16.51 5.56
C VAL A 408 14.51 -16.92 4.56
N ILE A 409 14.83 -17.79 3.60
CA ILE A 409 13.86 -18.33 2.64
C ILE A 409 12.73 -19.06 3.36
N SER A 410 13.04 -19.88 4.36
CA SER A 410 12.04 -20.61 5.15
C SER A 410 11.11 -19.66 5.90
N ARG A 411 11.68 -18.68 6.64
CA ARG A 411 10.89 -17.68 7.39
C ARG A 411 10.04 -16.80 6.47
N ALA A 412 10.60 -16.34 5.36
CA ALA A 412 9.86 -15.59 4.36
C ALA A 412 8.69 -16.39 3.78
N SER A 413 8.90 -17.69 3.55
CA SER A 413 7.85 -18.61 3.06
C SER A 413 6.72 -18.78 4.08
N ASP A 414 7.01 -18.86 5.35
CA ASP A 414 5.99 -18.93 6.40
C ASP A 414 5.24 -17.61 6.50
N MET A 415 5.93 -16.47 6.51
CA MET A 415 5.33 -15.15 6.61
C MET A 415 4.45 -14.80 5.40
N ILE A 416 4.87 -15.14 4.17
CA ILE A 416 4.05 -14.88 2.96
C ILE A 416 2.82 -15.79 2.91
N ARG A 417 2.94 -17.03 3.39
CA ARG A 417 1.79 -17.93 3.55
C ARG A 417 0.76 -17.36 4.51
N ASP A 418 1.21 -16.85 5.66
CA ASP A 418 0.35 -16.21 6.64
C ASP A 418 -0.32 -14.95 6.08
N MET A 419 0.43 -14.09 5.39
CA MET A 419 -0.14 -12.93 4.66
C MET A 419 -1.23 -13.39 3.67
N GLY A 420 -0.98 -14.44 2.90
CA GLY A 420 -1.98 -15.00 2.00
C GLY A 420 -3.24 -15.43 2.73
N TYR A 421 -3.12 -16.16 3.83
CA TYR A 421 -4.26 -16.55 4.66
C TYR A 421 -4.99 -15.37 5.30
N MET A 422 -4.30 -14.31 5.64
CA MET A 422 -4.89 -13.09 6.21
C MET A 422 -5.75 -12.35 5.18
N LEU A 423 -5.30 -12.25 3.94
CA LEU A 423 -5.82 -11.28 3.00
C LEU A 423 -6.67 -11.88 1.87
N THR A 424 -6.58 -13.18 1.60
CA THR A 424 -7.21 -13.80 0.42
C THR A 424 -8.73 -13.66 0.37
N ASN A 425 -9.42 -13.50 1.51
CA ASN A 425 -10.88 -13.35 1.56
C ASN A 425 -11.35 -11.92 1.29
N HIS A 426 -10.47 -10.92 1.38
CA HIS A 426 -10.86 -9.55 1.08
C HIS A 426 -11.28 -9.40 -0.38
N ALA A 427 -12.46 -8.82 -0.57
CA ALA A 427 -13.02 -8.60 -1.89
C ALA A 427 -12.14 -7.65 -2.74
N CYS A 428 -11.50 -6.68 -2.11
CA CYS A 428 -10.59 -5.73 -2.76
C CYS A 428 -9.33 -6.38 -3.33
N MET A 429 -8.88 -7.53 -2.81
CA MET A 429 -7.65 -8.18 -3.27
C MET A 429 -7.72 -8.53 -4.75
N GLY A 430 -6.87 -7.88 -5.56
CA GLY A 430 -6.77 -8.07 -7.00
C GLY A 430 -5.53 -8.85 -7.42
N MET A 431 -4.38 -8.45 -6.95
CA MET A 431 -3.09 -8.99 -7.39
C MET A 431 -2.05 -8.97 -6.26
N TRP A 432 -1.01 -9.79 -6.44
CA TRP A 432 0.08 -9.95 -5.49
C TRP A 432 1.44 -9.65 -6.13
N SER A 433 2.39 -9.16 -5.33
CA SER A 433 3.81 -9.20 -5.63
C SER A 433 4.56 -9.82 -4.45
N VAL A 434 5.52 -10.70 -4.73
CA VAL A 434 6.27 -11.38 -3.65
C VAL A 434 7.50 -10.60 -3.20
N TYR A 435 7.91 -9.59 -3.98
CA TYR A 435 9.09 -8.77 -3.68
C TYR A 435 8.92 -7.36 -4.28
N LYS A 436 9.51 -6.34 -3.64
CA LYS A 436 9.69 -5.03 -4.23
C LYS A 436 11.16 -4.86 -4.64
N GLU A 437 11.41 -4.57 -5.91
CA GLU A 437 12.73 -4.20 -6.45
C GLU A 437 13.87 -5.18 -6.10
N PRO A 438 13.77 -6.46 -6.47
CA PRO A 438 14.75 -7.46 -6.11
C PRO A 438 16.11 -7.29 -6.79
N GLU A 439 16.24 -6.40 -7.79
CA GLU A 439 17.42 -6.28 -8.64
C GLU A 439 18.23 -5.01 -8.48
N ILE A 440 17.68 -3.97 -7.84
CA ILE A 440 18.22 -2.62 -7.99
C ILE A 440 19.58 -2.44 -7.33
N TYR A 441 19.92 -3.20 -6.29
CA TYR A 441 21.08 -2.85 -5.48
C TYR A 441 22.06 -3.98 -5.23
N GLY A 442 23.21 -3.88 -5.93
CA GLY A 442 24.43 -4.55 -5.53
C GLY A 442 24.54 -6.04 -5.85
N LEU A 443 23.77 -6.55 -6.82
CA LEU A 443 23.71 -7.97 -7.12
C LEU A 443 24.07 -8.33 -8.55
N GLU A 444 24.68 -7.43 -9.26
CA GLU A 444 25.24 -7.71 -10.59
C GLU A 444 26.11 -8.99 -10.59
N ASP A 445 26.74 -9.30 -9.45
CA ASP A 445 27.54 -10.51 -9.27
C ASP A 445 26.74 -11.78 -8.93
N LYS A 446 25.44 -11.66 -8.53
CA LYS A 446 24.61 -12.81 -8.14
C LYS A 446 23.14 -12.71 -8.59
N PRO A 447 22.83 -12.49 -9.85
CA PRO A 447 21.46 -12.31 -10.31
C PRO A 447 20.56 -13.56 -10.10
N ASN A 448 21.13 -14.75 -10.00
CA ASN A 448 20.38 -16.00 -9.95
C ASN A 448 19.82 -16.37 -8.56
N THR A 449 20.33 -15.81 -7.46
CA THR A 449 19.91 -16.19 -6.10
C THR A 449 18.57 -15.58 -5.70
N TYR A 450 18.30 -14.31 -6.05
CA TYR A 450 17.03 -13.68 -5.79
C TYR A 450 15.90 -14.26 -6.61
N PHE A 451 16.16 -14.76 -7.81
CA PHE A 451 15.18 -15.45 -8.62
C PHE A 451 14.67 -16.70 -7.92
N LYS A 452 15.57 -17.46 -7.27
CA LYS A 452 15.17 -18.63 -6.45
C LYS A 452 14.23 -18.22 -5.32
N LEU A 453 14.55 -17.15 -4.58
CA LEU A 453 13.70 -16.66 -3.49
C LEU A 453 12.32 -16.23 -4.03
N CYS A 454 12.27 -15.41 -5.08
CA CYS A 454 11.01 -15.00 -5.70
C CYS A 454 10.18 -16.17 -6.21
N ASP A 455 10.81 -17.19 -6.81
CA ASP A 455 10.12 -18.39 -7.28
C ASP A 455 9.53 -19.19 -6.11
N VAL A 456 10.30 -19.42 -5.06
CA VAL A 456 9.82 -20.12 -3.86
C VAL A 456 8.65 -19.37 -3.21
N LEU A 457 8.74 -18.05 -3.09
CA LEU A 457 7.68 -17.25 -2.48
C LEU A 457 6.42 -17.21 -3.34
N ARG A 458 6.56 -17.08 -4.69
CA ARG A 458 5.43 -17.14 -5.60
C ARG A 458 4.72 -18.50 -5.52
N ASP A 459 5.48 -19.59 -5.53
CA ASP A 459 4.93 -20.94 -5.44
C ASP A 459 4.27 -21.20 -4.09
N THR A 460 4.84 -20.65 -3.01
CA THR A 460 4.26 -20.73 -1.66
C THR A 460 2.93 -19.97 -1.57
N LEU A 461 2.88 -18.76 -2.07
CA LEU A 461 1.64 -17.95 -2.09
C LEU A 461 0.61 -18.56 -3.04
N GLY A 462 1.03 -19.12 -4.19
CA GLY A 462 0.17 -19.83 -5.14
C GLY A 462 -0.50 -21.08 -4.57
N GLN A 463 0.02 -21.67 -3.50
CA GLN A 463 -0.68 -22.74 -2.76
C GLN A 463 -1.82 -22.20 -1.88
N VAL A 464 -1.74 -20.94 -1.49
CA VAL A 464 -2.79 -20.27 -0.72
C VAL A 464 -3.82 -19.64 -1.65
N ASP A 465 -3.38 -18.90 -2.66
CA ASP A 465 -4.23 -18.21 -3.64
C ASP A 465 -3.93 -18.75 -5.05
N THR A 466 -4.85 -19.54 -5.58
CA THR A 466 -4.69 -20.21 -6.88
C THR A 466 -5.24 -19.39 -8.05
N ASP A 467 -5.99 -18.32 -7.77
CA ASP A 467 -6.85 -17.68 -8.75
C ASP A 467 -6.32 -16.31 -9.18
N ARG A 468 -5.56 -15.62 -8.29
CA ARG A 468 -5.04 -14.28 -8.57
C ARG A 468 -3.65 -14.33 -9.19
N TRP A 469 -3.37 -13.29 -9.95
CA TRP A 469 -2.06 -13.08 -10.52
C TRP A 469 -1.02 -12.77 -9.42
N ILE A 470 0.14 -13.44 -9.48
CA ILE A 470 1.23 -13.30 -8.51
C ILE A 470 2.51 -12.89 -9.25
N HIS A 471 2.91 -11.65 -9.08
CA HIS A 471 4.10 -11.05 -9.68
C HIS A 471 5.36 -11.31 -8.84
N LYS A 472 6.50 -11.51 -9.51
CA LYS A 472 7.76 -11.82 -8.82
C LYS A 472 8.45 -10.61 -8.22
N GLY A 473 8.29 -9.42 -8.80
CA GLY A 473 8.92 -8.19 -8.30
C GLY A 473 8.97 -7.06 -9.33
N ASP A 474 9.10 -5.84 -8.85
CA ASP A 474 9.16 -4.64 -9.69
C ASP A 474 10.35 -4.68 -10.66
N TYR A 475 10.28 -3.94 -11.77
CA TYR A 475 11.20 -3.94 -12.92
C TYR A 475 11.28 -5.25 -13.70
N ARG A 476 10.45 -6.23 -13.35
CA ARG A 476 10.36 -7.50 -14.06
C ARG A 476 9.10 -7.62 -14.89
N GLU A 477 9.17 -8.51 -15.86
CA GLU A 477 8.01 -8.88 -16.68
C GLU A 477 7.33 -7.64 -17.26
N ASP A 478 6.13 -7.32 -16.82
CA ASP A 478 5.24 -6.27 -17.31
C ASP A 478 5.14 -5.04 -16.38
N VAL A 479 6.08 -4.88 -15.45
CA VAL A 479 6.07 -3.82 -14.42
C VAL A 479 7.26 -2.87 -14.57
N GLN A 480 7.04 -1.56 -14.38
CA GLN A 480 8.09 -0.54 -14.31
C GLN A 480 7.77 0.61 -13.34
N ASN A 481 8.82 1.32 -12.92
CA ASN A 481 8.77 2.57 -12.17
C ASN A 481 9.29 3.72 -13.04
N ILE A 482 8.72 4.93 -12.88
CA ILE A 482 9.11 6.13 -13.61
C ILE A 482 9.16 7.31 -12.63
N MET A 483 10.31 7.55 -12.02
CA MET A 483 10.52 8.59 -11.01
C MET A 483 11.45 9.69 -11.55
N ILE A 484 10.92 10.50 -12.48
CA ILE A 484 11.65 11.55 -13.18
C ILE A 484 12.01 12.69 -12.24
N GLY A 485 13.29 13.09 -12.25
CA GLY A 485 13.81 14.13 -11.34
C GLY A 485 14.07 13.65 -9.93
N SER A 486 13.74 12.40 -9.60
CA SER A 486 14.05 11.74 -8.35
C SER A 486 15.06 10.59 -8.60
N CYS A 487 14.60 9.39 -8.94
CA CYS A 487 15.49 8.26 -9.23
C CYS A 487 16.05 8.29 -10.65
N GLN A 488 15.40 8.98 -11.58
CA GLN A 488 15.81 9.12 -12.99
C GLN A 488 16.17 10.57 -13.33
N ASP A 489 16.97 10.78 -14.37
CA ASP A 489 17.34 12.12 -14.82
C ASP A 489 16.10 12.91 -15.28
N GLY A 490 15.97 14.17 -14.85
CA GLY A 490 14.88 15.06 -15.24
C GLY A 490 14.91 15.48 -16.70
N ASP A 491 16.00 15.23 -17.42
CA ASP A 491 16.13 15.50 -18.86
C ASP A 491 15.84 14.26 -19.73
N MET A 492 15.38 13.14 -19.16
CA MET A 492 15.04 11.93 -19.93
C MET A 492 13.80 12.14 -20.80
N ASP A 493 13.80 11.50 -21.98
CA ASP A 493 12.59 11.39 -22.80
C ASP A 493 11.65 10.33 -22.22
N VAL A 494 10.65 10.79 -21.48
CA VAL A 494 9.67 9.93 -20.83
C VAL A 494 8.84 9.13 -21.81
N HIS A 495 8.65 9.63 -23.04
CA HIS A 495 7.86 8.92 -24.06
C HIS A 495 8.53 7.61 -24.48
N GLU A 496 9.86 7.58 -24.51
CA GLU A 496 10.64 6.38 -24.82
C GLU A 496 10.72 5.42 -23.62
N GLU A 497 10.67 5.95 -22.40
CA GLU A 497 10.78 5.16 -21.16
C GLU A 497 9.51 4.37 -20.81
N VAL A 498 8.31 4.80 -21.26
CA VAL A 498 7.06 4.08 -20.98
C VAL A 498 6.87 2.94 -21.96
N ILE A 499 7.38 1.77 -21.60
CA ILE A 499 7.42 0.57 -22.45
C ILE A 499 6.63 -0.61 -21.89
N LYS A 500 6.18 -0.55 -20.62
CA LYS A 500 5.50 -1.66 -19.94
C LYS A 500 4.06 -1.29 -19.54
N PRO A 501 3.17 -2.30 -19.44
CA PRO A 501 1.74 -2.05 -19.17
C PRO A 501 1.44 -1.57 -17.76
N ASN A 502 2.26 -1.94 -16.77
CA ASN A 502 2.01 -1.57 -15.38
C ASN A 502 3.08 -0.61 -14.86
N VAL A 503 2.72 0.66 -14.72
CA VAL A 503 3.54 1.69 -14.08
C VAL A 503 3.18 1.73 -12.61
N VAL A 504 3.96 1.06 -11.76
CA VAL A 504 3.60 0.83 -10.35
C VAL A 504 4.12 1.91 -9.40
N GLU A 505 5.01 2.76 -9.88
CA GLU A 505 5.45 3.97 -9.17
C GLU A 505 5.79 5.05 -10.21
N PHE A 506 5.26 6.23 -10.01
CA PHE A 506 5.66 7.46 -10.70
C PHE A 506 5.45 8.65 -9.75
N GLY A 507 6.18 9.74 -9.97
CA GLY A 507 6.14 10.91 -9.11
C GLY A 507 7.46 11.66 -9.07
N ALA A 508 7.58 12.61 -8.16
CA ALA A 508 8.80 13.37 -7.87
C ALA A 508 8.81 13.80 -6.41
N ASP A 509 10.00 14.17 -5.89
CA ASP A 509 10.17 14.58 -4.50
C ASP A 509 9.95 16.08 -4.34
N SER A 510 9.38 16.50 -3.18
CA SER A 510 9.26 17.90 -2.82
C SER A 510 9.42 18.17 -1.33
N VAL A 511 9.35 19.44 -0.93
CA VAL A 511 9.57 19.90 0.43
C VAL A 511 8.23 20.30 1.06
N PRO A 512 7.88 19.80 2.27
CA PRO A 512 6.63 20.17 2.93
C PRO A 512 6.56 21.65 3.33
N SER A 513 5.40 22.07 3.80
CA SER A 513 5.18 23.44 4.24
C SER A 513 6.14 23.86 5.36
N LEU A 514 6.45 25.15 5.48
CA LEU A 514 7.26 25.69 6.58
C LEU A 514 6.71 25.27 7.96
N LYS A 515 5.37 25.26 8.10
CA LYS A 515 4.69 24.84 9.33
C LYS A 515 5.03 23.40 9.71
N SER A 516 5.14 22.52 8.74
CA SER A 516 5.49 21.12 8.95
C SER A 516 6.98 20.92 9.19
N LEU A 517 7.84 21.57 8.41
CA LEU A 517 9.29 21.52 8.57
C LEU A 517 9.74 21.92 9.99
N MET A 518 9.15 22.97 10.55
CA MET A 518 9.46 23.46 11.91
C MET A 518 9.16 22.44 13.01
N LYS A 519 8.45 21.37 12.74
CA LYS A 519 8.15 20.33 13.73
C LYS A 519 9.26 19.28 13.86
N PHE A 520 10.14 19.15 12.87
CA PHE A 520 11.18 18.12 12.87
C PHE A 520 12.57 18.61 12.47
N ILE A 521 12.71 19.79 11.83
CA ILE A 521 14.00 20.42 11.56
C ILE A 521 14.24 21.54 12.56
N PRO A 522 15.39 21.57 13.27
CA PRO A 522 15.77 22.68 14.13
C PRO A 522 15.77 24.03 13.37
N THR A 523 15.24 25.07 13.98
CA THR A 523 15.02 26.38 13.32
C THR A 523 16.31 26.99 12.75
N ASP A 524 17.44 26.78 13.42
CA ASP A 524 18.77 27.26 13.01
C ASP A 524 19.36 26.44 11.84
N LYS A 525 18.72 25.33 11.44
CA LYS A 525 19.09 24.44 10.35
C LYS A 525 18.16 24.54 9.12
N LEU A 526 17.13 25.39 9.23
CA LEU A 526 16.15 25.57 8.15
C LEU A 526 16.71 26.43 7.01
N TRP A 527 17.32 27.57 7.34
CA TRP A 527 17.80 28.51 6.32
C TRP A 527 19.02 29.34 6.77
N PRO A 528 20.11 29.42 5.97
CA PRO A 528 20.37 28.55 4.82
C PRO A 528 20.30 27.07 5.19
N PRO A 529 19.87 26.17 4.27
CA PRO A 529 19.70 24.77 4.59
C PRO A 529 20.99 24.10 5.09
N ASP A 530 20.92 23.45 6.24
CA ASP A 530 21.97 22.50 6.66
C ASP A 530 21.70 21.17 5.92
N TRP A 531 22.42 20.93 4.83
CA TRP A 531 22.17 19.82 3.92
C TRP A 531 22.34 18.45 4.56
N ASP A 532 23.17 18.28 5.57
CA ASP A 532 23.28 17.01 6.32
C ASP A 532 22.01 16.73 7.11
N VAL A 533 21.43 17.74 7.76
CA VAL A 533 20.16 17.64 8.48
C VAL A 533 19.00 17.40 7.50
N TRP A 534 18.97 18.13 6.41
CA TRP A 534 17.91 17.99 5.40
C TRP A 534 17.94 16.61 4.73
N GLN A 535 19.12 16.10 4.42
CA GLN A 535 19.26 14.75 3.87
C GLN A 535 18.85 13.68 4.88
N TYR A 536 19.18 13.85 6.16
CA TYR A 536 18.71 12.95 7.21
C TYR A 536 17.17 12.82 7.21
N TRP A 537 16.47 13.92 6.94
CA TRP A 537 15.01 13.98 6.84
C TRP A 537 14.47 13.78 5.41
N GLY A 538 15.23 13.17 4.52
CA GLY A 538 14.74 12.65 3.23
C GLY A 538 15.02 13.50 2.01
N LEU A 539 15.46 14.77 2.12
CA LEU A 539 15.77 15.57 0.94
C LEU A 539 17.14 15.23 0.36
N PHE A 540 17.14 14.74 -0.85
CA PHE A 540 18.38 14.47 -1.57
C PHE A 540 18.80 15.70 -2.38
N TYR A 541 19.92 16.33 -1.97
CA TYR A 541 20.52 17.44 -2.70
C TYR A 541 20.73 17.08 -4.18
N TYR A 542 21.26 15.87 -4.45
CA TYR A 542 21.50 15.40 -5.79
C TYR A 542 20.22 15.33 -6.63
N ASN A 543 19.15 14.77 -6.10
CA ASN A 543 17.87 14.69 -6.82
C ASN A 543 17.34 16.08 -7.14
N GLN A 544 17.30 16.99 -6.17
CA GLN A 544 16.74 18.32 -6.36
C GLN A 544 17.54 19.20 -7.31
N PHE A 545 18.86 19.22 -7.20
CA PHE A 545 19.69 20.18 -7.93
C PHE A 545 20.39 19.61 -9.16
N ARG A 546 20.57 18.30 -9.26
CA ARG A 546 21.21 17.66 -10.43
C ARG A 546 20.19 17.03 -11.36
N ARG A 547 19.23 16.28 -10.82
CA ARG A 547 18.22 15.60 -11.63
C ARG A 547 17.04 16.51 -11.96
N ALA A 548 16.31 16.98 -10.95
CA ALA A 548 15.18 17.89 -11.12
C ALA A 548 15.60 19.30 -11.55
N LYS A 549 16.84 19.72 -11.25
CA LYS A 549 17.39 21.07 -11.50
C LYS A 549 16.48 22.16 -10.91
N THR A 550 15.95 21.91 -9.71
CA THR A 550 15.11 22.87 -8.99
C THR A 550 15.94 24.08 -8.56
N GLU A 551 15.40 25.25 -8.67
CA GLU A 551 16.04 26.47 -8.20
C GLU A 551 15.93 26.61 -6.68
N LEU A 552 17.03 26.89 -5.99
CA LEU A 552 17.02 27.11 -4.54
C LEU A 552 16.17 28.35 -4.17
N GLY A 553 16.24 29.39 -5.01
CA GLY A 553 15.61 30.66 -4.67
C GLY A 553 16.42 31.48 -3.66
N ASP A 554 15.84 32.58 -3.18
CA ASP A 554 16.45 33.54 -2.24
C ASP A 554 15.91 33.42 -0.80
N SER A 555 14.96 32.54 -0.57
CA SER A 555 14.35 32.30 0.73
C SER A 555 13.85 30.85 0.85
N LEU A 556 13.58 30.42 2.09
CA LEU A 556 13.01 29.11 2.38
C LEU A 556 11.63 28.91 1.70
N GLU A 557 10.78 29.94 1.74
CA GLU A 557 9.47 29.91 1.09
C GLU A 557 9.60 29.80 -0.42
N ALA A 558 10.58 30.46 -1.04
CA ALA A 558 10.84 30.31 -2.47
C ALA A 558 11.29 28.91 -2.81
N PHE A 559 12.16 28.31 -1.99
CA PHE A 559 12.60 26.92 -2.19
C PHE A 559 11.46 25.92 -2.04
N ILE A 560 10.64 26.02 -1.00
CA ILE A 560 9.44 25.19 -0.81
C ILE A 560 8.51 25.30 -2.06
N TYR A 561 8.24 26.54 -2.48
CA TYR A 561 7.40 26.79 -3.65
C TYR A 561 7.96 26.14 -4.93
N ASN A 562 9.26 26.29 -5.18
CA ASN A 562 9.91 25.78 -6.38
C ASN A 562 9.87 24.26 -6.45
N THR A 563 10.14 23.57 -5.33
CA THR A 563 10.10 22.09 -5.28
C THR A 563 8.69 21.56 -5.48
N GLN A 564 7.68 22.12 -4.79
CA GLN A 564 6.29 21.70 -4.92
C GLN A 564 5.70 22.03 -6.30
N LYS A 565 6.09 23.15 -6.91
CA LYS A 565 5.70 23.48 -8.26
C LYS A 565 6.28 22.49 -9.28
N TYR A 566 7.54 22.10 -9.11
CA TYR A 566 8.18 21.10 -9.97
C TYR A 566 7.44 19.74 -9.87
N GLU A 567 7.23 19.24 -8.67
CA GLU A 567 6.48 18.00 -8.43
C GLU A 567 5.09 18.06 -9.08
N ALA A 568 4.35 19.14 -8.85
CA ALA A 568 3.00 19.31 -9.39
C ALA A 568 2.95 19.28 -10.93
N LEU A 569 3.95 19.87 -11.61
CA LEU A 569 4.06 19.83 -13.06
C LEU A 569 4.44 18.43 -13.56
N VAL A 570 5.45 17.81 -12.95
CA VAL A 570 5.93 16.48 -13.35
C VAL A 570 4.83 15.44 -13.21
N VAL A 571 4.14 15.40 -12.07
CA VAL A 571 3.06 14.43 -11.83
C VAL A 571 1.91 14.63 -12.81
N LYS A 572 1.51 15.89 -13.05
CA LYS A 572 0.46 16.21 -14.03
C LYS A 572 0.81 15.70 -15.43
N GLU A 573 2.01 16.01 -15.91
CA GLU A 573 2.47 15.63 -17.25
C GLU A 573 2.65 14.10 -17.38
N GLN A 574 3.15 13.44 -16.33
CA GLN A 574 3.22 11.97 -16.31
C GLN A 574 1.84 11.32 -16.41
N ILE A 575 0.84 11.81 -15.65
CA ILE A 575 -0.54 11.29 -15.73
C ILE A 575 -1.11 11.48 -17.14
N GLU A 576 -0.96 12.66 -17.73
CA GLU A 576 -1.42 12.93 -19.09
C GLU A 576 -0.80 11.97 -20.10
N LEU A 577 0.51 11.77 -20.03
CA LEU A 577 1.23 10.85 -20.88
C LEU A 577 0.77 9.40 -20.71
N LEU A 578 0.69 8.92 -19.45
CA LEU A 578 0.27 7.55 -19.17
C LEU A 578 -1.16 7.29 -19.63
N ARG A 579 -2.04 8.28 -19.54
CA ARG A 579 -3.41 8.21 -20.01
C ARG A 579 -3.50 8.23 -21.56
N GLN A 580 -2.67 9.01 -22.25
CA GLN A 580 -2.56 8.98 -23.71
C GLN A 580 -2.08 7.63 -24.22
N LYS A 581 -1.22 6.95 -23.44
CA LYS A 581 -0.73 5.58 -23.74
C LYS A 581 -1.65 4.46 -23.23
N LYS A 582 -2.88 4.75 -22.82
CA LYS A 582 -3.84 3.76 -22.34
C LYS A 582 -3.93 2.58 -23.32
N TYR A 583 -3.63 1.37 -22.82
CA TYR A 583 -3.56 0.10 -23.56
C TYR A 583 -2.51 0.03 -24.69
N GLN A 584 -1.59 1.04 -24.76
CA GLN A 584 -0.50 1.13 -25.75
C GLN A 584 0.80 1.70 -25.12
N PRO A 585 1.42 1.01 -24.15
CA PRO A 585 1.03 -0.26 -23.50
C PRO A 585 0.29 -0.10 -22.16
N VAL A 586 0.09 1.11 -21.61
CA VAL A 586 -0.26 1.36 -20.21
C VAL A 586 -1.65 0.83 -19.85
N CYS A 587 -1.72 -0.04 -18.84
CA CYS A 587 -2.96 -0.64 -18.35
C CYS A 587 -3.23 -0.25 -16.88
N SER A 588 -2.17 0.12 -16.16
CA SER A 588 -2.29 0.63 -14.79
C SER A 588 -1.22 1.69 -14.50
N MET A 589 -1.55 2.62 -13.61
CA MET A 589 -0.63 3.63 -13.11
C MET A 589 -0.85 3.85 -11.62
N TYR A 590 0.24 3.89 -10.83
CA TYR A 590 0.17 4.10 -9.39
C TYR A 590 1.10 5.23 -8.99
N LEU A 591 0.54 6.32 -8.46
CA LEU A 591 1.35 7.42 -7.92
C LEU A 591 2.06 6.99 -6.63
N TYR A 592 3.28 7.39 -6.49
CA TYR A 592 4.14 7.19 -5.34
C TYR A 592 4.22 8.48 -4.53
N TYR A 593 3.49 8.68 -3.46
CA TYR A 593 2.45 7.92 -2.78
C TYR A 593 1.42 8.87 -2.11
N TRP A 594 0.46 8.33 -1.31
CA TRP A 594 -0.61 9.14 -0.72
C TRP A 594 -0.11 10.19 0.28
N SER A 595 0.63 9.74 1.29
CA SER A 595 1.15 10.63 2.33
C SER A 595 2.46 10.12 2.88
N ASP A 596 3.32 11.02 3.32
CA ASP A 596 4.56 10.68 4.01
C ASP A 596 4.27 9.84 5.25
N ALA A 597 5.00 8.74 5.42
CA ALA A 597 4.75 7.77 6.49
C ALA A 597 5.28 8.21 7.87
N CYS A 598 6.18 9.17 7.89
CA CYS A 598 6.77 9.79 9.08
C CYS A 598 7.18 11.22 8.76
N PRO A 599 7.56 12.07 9.74
CA PRO A 599 8.12 13.38 9.46
C PRO A 599 9.34 13.25 8.54
N LEU A 600 9.20 13.73 7.32
CA LEU A 600 10.27 13.71 6.31
C LEU A 600 9.89 14.63 5.13
N MET A 601 10.80 14.75 4.17
CA MET A 601 10.59 15.40 2.88
C MET A 601 10.52 14.32 1.80
N GLY A 602 9.34 14.15 1.21
CA GLY A 602 9.03 13.00 0.38
C GLY A 602 8.26 13.30 -0.91
N SER A 603 7.63 12.27 -1.46
CA SER A 603 6.84 12.31 -2.70
C SER A 603 5.34 12.11 -2.43
N GLY A 604 4.87 12.35 -1.22
CA GLY A 604 3.45 12.23 -0.87
C GLY A 604 2.60 13.35 -1.47
N LEU A 605 1.29 13.09 -1.69
CA LEU A 605 0.33 14.18 -1.95
C LEU A 605 0.09 15.02 -0.68
N PHE A 606 0.32 14.41 0.46
CA PHE A 606 0.23 15.01 1.79
C PHE A 606 1.51 14.73 2.55
N ASP A 607 1.93 15.68 3.38
CA ASP A 607 2.97 15.40 4.34
C ASP A 607 2.46 14.49 5.48
N TYR A 608 3.35 14.06 6.38
CA TYR A 608 2.98 13.22 7.52
C TYR A 608 1.85 13.79 8.38
N TYR A 609 1.77 15.13 8.48
CA TYR A 609 0.72 15.81 9.24
C TYR A 609 -0.57 16.03 8.46
N ARG A 610 -0.69 15.42 7.25
CA ARG A 610 -1.83 15.53 6.32
C ARG A 610 -2.08 16.96 5.79
N GLU A 611 -1.03 17.83 5.79
CA GLU A 611 -1.05 19.09 5.06
C GLU A 611 -0.77 18.80 3.57
N PRO A 612 -1.59 19.32 2.63
CA PRO A 612 -1.43 19.00 1.23
C PRO A 612 -0.23 19.71 0.60
N TYR A 613 0.46 19.03 -0.31
CA TYR A 613 1.39 19.66 -1.26
C TYR A 613 0.63 20.24 -2.47
N GLN A 614 1.29 21.09 -3.28
CA GLN A 614 0.67 21.66 -4.50
C GLN A 614 0.26 20.58 -5.51
N VAL A 615 0.92 19.45 -5.53
CA VAL A 615 0.63 18.32 -6.42
C VAL A 615 -0.79 17.78 -6.22
N TYR A 616 -1.35 17.87 -5.00
CA TYR A 616 -2.72 17.43 -4.73
C TYR A 616 -3.75 18.08 -5.65
N GLU A 617 -3.72 19.40 -5.79
CA GLU A 617 -4.65 20.13 -6.66
C GLU A 617 -4.39 19.85 -8.15
N SER A 618 -3.12 19.74 -8.55
CA SER A 618 -2.74 19.41 -9.92
C SER A 618 -3.22 18.02 -10.32
N MET A 619 -3.06 17.05 -9.43
CA MET A 619 -3.52 15.67 -9.64
C MET A 619 -5.04 15.58 -9.70
N LYS A 620 -5.75 16.25 -8.79
CA LYS A 620 -7.23 16.27 -8.78
C LYS A 620 -7.81 16.75 -10.11
N ALA A 621 -7.12 17.65 -10.80
CA ALA A 621 -7.55 18.16 -12.11
C ALA A 621 -7.39 17.14 -13.25
N VAL A 622 -6.48 16.16 -13.15
CA VAL A 622 -6.14 15.23 -14.24
C VAL A 622 -6.40 13.77 -13.94
N TYR A 623 -6.69 13.41 -12.68
CA TYR A 623 -6.98 12.02 -12.27
C TYR A 623 -8.47 11.69 -12.38
N THR A 624 -9.12 12.22 -13.41
CA THR A 624 -10.55 12.09 -13.68
C THR A 624 -10.85 10.87 -14.56
N GLU A 625 -12.10 10.41 -14.56
CA GLU A 625 -12.56 9.29 -15.40
C GLU A 625 -12.52 9.63 -16.89
N VAL A 626 -12.83 10.89 -17.24
CA VAL A 626 -12.64 11.44 -18.58
C VAL A 626 -11.56 12.52 -18.49
N LEU A 627 -10.51 12.41 -19.29
CA LEU A 627 -9.41 13.37 -19.29
C LEU A 627 -9.20 13.93 -20.71
N ILE A 628 -9.21 15.28 -20.82
CA ILE A 628 -8.68 15.98 -21.98
C ILE A 628 -7.24 16.40 -21.72
N SER A 629 -6.32 16.11 -22.64
CA SER A 629 -4.91 16.43 -22.51
C SER A 629 -4.29 16.83 -23.85
N LEU A 630 -3.10 17.43 -23.80
CA LEU A 630 -2.36 17.86 -24.96
C LEU A 630 -1.06 17.04 -25.09
N GLU A 631 -0.89 16.39 -26.24
CA GLU A 631 0.39 15.87 -26.68
C GLU A 631 0.99 16.91 -27.64
N TRP A 632 2.10 17.47 -27.25
CA TRP A 632 2.91 18.28 -28.17
C TRP A 632 4.22 17.59 -28.37
N ASN A 633 4.64 17.44 -29.58
CA ASN A 633 5.93 16.92 -29.85
C ASN A 633 6.45 17.13 -31.18
N GLU A 634 7.72 17.31 -31.22
CA GLU A 634 8.62 16.76 -32.26
C GLU A 634 10.04 16.65 -31.68
N GLU A 635 10.23 17.08 -30.42
CA GLU A 635 11.55 17.01 -29.76
C GLU A 635 11.41 16.44 -28.35
N PRO A 636 12.49 15.87 -27.77
CA PRO A 636 12.48 15.34 -26.41
C PRO A 636 11.87 16.34 -25.44
N HIS A 637 10.76 15.95 -24.83
CA HIS A 637 10.03 16.81 -23.89
C HIS A 637 10.60 16.61 -22.50
N VAL A 638 11.20 17.68 -21.94
CA VAL A 638 11.63 17.69 -20.54
C VAL A 638 10.45 17.96 -19.65
N ILE A 639 9.98 16.95 -18.94
CA ILE A 639 8.86 17.05 -18.00
C ILE A 639 9.15 18.10 -16.93
N GLY A 640 8.10 18.82 -16.52
CA GLY A 640 8.18 19.82 -15.47
C GLY A 640 8.78 21.15 -15.90
N ARG A 641 8.99 21.38 -17.19
CA ARG A 641 9.51 22.63 -17.73
C ARG A 641 8.62 23.23 -18.82
N PRO A 642 8.47 24.58 -18.86
CA PRO A 642 7.77 25.24 -19.97
C PRO A 642 8.45 24.95 -21.30
N LYS A 643 7.72 24.43 -22.27
CA LYS A 643 8.26 24.21 -23.61
C LYS A 643 8.43 25.56 -24.32
N LYS A 644 9.65 25.78 -24.83
CA LYS A 644 10.04 27.02 -25.53
C LYS A 644 9.90 26.85 -27.02
N TYR A 645 9.34 27.84 -27.67
CA TYR A 645 9.23 27.96 -29.14
C TYR A 645 9.82 29.27 -29.58
N ILE A 646 10.43 29.29 -30.75
CA ILE A 646 10.87 30.54 -31.36
C ILE A 646 9.65 31.23 -31.98
N ARG A 647 9.56 32.55 -31.85
CA ARG A 647 8.50 33.35 -32.53
C ARG A 647 8.54 33.09 -34.04
N GLY A 648 7.35 32.96 -34.67
CA GLY A 648 7.23 32.56 -36.07
C GLY A 648 7.22 31.06 -36.33
N ASP A 649 7.57 30.20 -35.34
CA ASP A 649 7.51 28.76 -35.48
C ASP A 649 6.08 28.23 -35.54
N GLN A 650 5.94 27.05 -36.11
CA GLN A 650 4.69 26.32 -36.17
C GLN A 650 4.52 25.49 -34.89
N PHE A 651 3.56 25.86 -34.02
CA PHE A 651 3.11 25.00 -32.96
C PHE A 651 2.19 23.90 -33.52
N VAL A 652 2.47 22.66 -33.12
CA VAL A 652 1.61 21.50 -33.40
C VAL A 652 1.35 20.76 -32.08
N GLY A 653 0.06 20.58 -31.75
CA GLY A 653 -0.34 19.84 -30.57
C GLY A 653 -1.55 18.96 -30.86
N LYS A 654 -1.51 17.69 -30.44
CA LYS A 654 -2.65 16.79 -30.56
C LYS A 654 -3.47 16.84 -29.28
N ILE A 655 -4.77 17.01 -29.43
CA ILE A 655 -5.72 16.96 -28.32
C ILE A 655 -6.20 15.53 -28.17
N TRP A 656 -5.90 14.94 -27.03
CA TRP A 656 -6.36 13.62 -26.63
C TRP A 656 -7.57 13.73 -25.71
N VAL A 657 -8.50 12.79 -25.84
CA VAL A 657 -9.50 12.51 -24.81
C VAL A 657 -9.44 11.03 -24.46
N THR A 658 -9.35 10.76 -23.15
CA THR A 658 -9.49 9.39 -22.62
C THR A 658 -10.82 9.28 -21.91
N ASN A 659 -11.50 8.14 -22.10
CA ASN A 659 -12.75 7.79 -21.43
C ASN A 659 -12.56 6.42 -20.76
N ASP A 660 -12.70 6.35 -19.42
CA ASP A 660 -12.59 5.10 -18.67
C ASP A 660 -13.94 4.45 -18.39
N HIS A 661 -15.05 5.09 -18.75
CA HIS A 661 -16.38 4.53 -18.56
C HIS A 661 -16.63 3.33 -19.48
N PHE A 662 -17.48 2.41 -19.04
CA PHE A 662 -17.97 1.28 -19.83
C PHE A 662 -19.09 1.66 -20.82
N HIS A 663 -19.30 2.96 -21.03
CA HIS A 663 -20.27 3.49 -21.98
C HIS A 663 -19.67 4.64 -22.79
N SER A 664 -20.13 4.78 -24.01
CA SER A 664 -19.80 5.92 -24.86
C SER A 664 -20.50 7.20 -24.38
N ILE A 665 -19.90 8.35 -24.66
CA ILE A 665 -20.45 9.66 -24.33
C ILE A 665 -20.86 10.30 -25.65
N SER A 666 -22.17 10.34 -25.90
CA SER A 666 -22.72 10.94 -27.12
C SER A 666 -22.74 12.47 -27.06
N ASP A 667 -22.57 13.10 -28.20
CA ASP A 667 -22.61 14.56 -28.37
C ASP A 667 -21.67 15.32 -27.43
N ALA A 668 -20.49 14.74 -27.13
CA ALA A 668 -19.49 15.41 -26.31
C ALA A 668 -18.98 16.67 -27.02
N LYS A 669 -19.06 17.79 -26.33
CA LYS A 669 -18.60 19.08 -26.84
C LYS A 669 -17.18 19.35 -26.40
N ILE A 670 -16.28 19.49 -27.35
CA ILE A 670 -14.87 19.82 -27.14
C ILE A 670 -14.66 21.31 -27.42
N PHE A 671 -14.02 21.99 -26.48
CA PHE A 671 -13.58 23.37 -26.64
C PHE A 671 -12.09 23.47 -26.31
N TRP A 672 -11.37 24.24 -27.12
CA TRP A 672 -10.02 24.69 -26.80
C TRP A 672 -9.75 26.11 -27.27
N CYS A 673 -8.88 26.81 -26.54
CA CYS A 673 -8.42 28.14 -26.92
C CYS A 673 -6.97 28.38 -26.52
N ILE A 674 -6.29 29.25 -27.25
CA ILE A 674 -4.98 29.80 -26.95
C ILE A 674 -5.18 31.25 -26.54
N THR A 675 -4.62 31.65 -25.39
CA THR A 675 -4.67 33.01 -24.89
C THR A 675 -3.26 33.55 -24.64
N ASP A 676 -3.03 34.83 -24.84
CA ASP A 676 -1.81 35.53 -24.41
C ASP A 676 -1.84 35.87 -22.90
N THR A 677 -0.81 36.57 -22.42
CA THR A 677 -0.69 36.99 -21.00
C THR A 677 -1.73 38.06 -20.60
N GLU A 678 -2.34 38.78 -21.56
CA GLU A 678 -3.40 39.73 -21.30
C GLU A 678 -4.78 39.05 -21.26
N GLY A 679 -4.86 37.76 -21.60
CA GLY A 679 -6.10 37.00 -21.68
C GLY A 679 -6.83 37.10 -23.01
N ASN A 680 -6.21 37.73 -24.04
CA ASN A 680 -6.80 37.80 -25.37
C ASN A 680 -6.74 36.44 -26.04
N ARG A 681 -7.86 36.02 -26.65
CA ARG A 681 -7.91 34.77 -27.40
C ARG A 681 -7.29 34.96 -28.77
N VAL A 682 -6.19 34.27 -29.04
CA VAL A 682 -5.48 34.33 -30.34
C VAL A 682 -5.92 33.22 -31.29
N LYS A 683 -6.44 32.11 -30.74
CA LYS A 683 -7.05 31.03 -31.51
C LYS A 683 -7.99 30.21 -30.64
N GLU A 684 -9.11 29.75 -31.23
CA GLU A 684 -10.05 28.86 -30.54
C GLU A 684 -10.78 27.95 -31.52
N LYS A 685 -11.35 26.86 -31.02
CA LYS A 685 -12.22 25.95 -31.75
C LYS A 685 -13.20 25.28 -30.82
N THR A 686 -14.41 25.06 -31.30
CA THR A 686 -15.45 24.26 -30.65
C THR A 686 -16.01 23.25 -31.65
N PHE A 687 -16.22 22.02 -31.24
CA PHE A 687 -16.83 20.98 -32.08
C PHE A 687 -17.46 19.90 -31.20
N THR A 688 -18.28 19.04 -31.79
CA THR A 688 -18.98 17.95 -31.10
C THR A 688 -18.63 16.63 -31.78
N LEU A 689 -18.46 15.57 -30.95
CA LEU A 689 -18.26 14.19 -31.39
C LEU A 689 -18.71 13.20 -30.33
N ASP A 690 -18.86 11.94 -30.71
CA ASP A 690 -19.08 10.85 -29.76
C ASP A 690 -17.74 10.30 -29.27
N LEU A 691 -17.57 10.20 -27.95
CA LEU A 691 -16.41 9.57 -27.33
C LEU A 691 -16.73 8.09 -27.09
N ARG A 692 -15.85 7.22 -27.59
CA ARG A 692 -16.01 5.76 -27.37
C ARG A 692 -15.82 5.40 -25.91
N GLU A 693 -16.49 4.34 -25.51
CA GLU A 693 -16.25 3.70 -24.21
C GLU A 693 -14.81 3.19 -24.11
N ASP A 694 -14.26 3.21 -22.91
CA ASP A 694 -12.96 2.63 -22.53
C ASP A 694 -11.83 2.92 -23.55
N SER A 695 -11.70 4.19 -23.94
CA SER A 695 -10.85 4.60 -25.05
C SER A 695 -9.84 5.69 -24.69
N ALA A 696 -8.80 5.81 -25.51
CA ALA A 696 -7.91 6.96 -25.61
C ALA A 696 -7.75 7.32 -27.09
N GLU A 697 -8.10 8.54 -27.48
CA GLU A 697 -8.11 8.93 -28.90
C GLU A 697 -7.75 10.39 -29.12
N VAL A 698 -7.08 10.65 -30.24
CA VAL A 698 -6.82 12.01 -30.71
C VAL A 698 -8.09 12.55 -31.34
N VAL A 699 -8.67 13.60 -30.75
CA VAL A 699 -9.93 14.20 -31.18
C VAL A 699 -9.72 15.44 -32.07
N ASP A 700 -8.56 16.11 -31.99
CA ASP A 700 -8.20 17.25 -32.85
C ASP A 700 -6.68 17.46 -32.85
N THR A 701 -6.20 18.29 -33.80
CA THR A 701 -4.81 18.72 -33.85
C THR A 701 -4.75 20.23 -34.00
N ILE A 702 -4.18 20.92 -33.03
CA ILE A 702 -3.88 22.33 -33.07
C ILE A 702 -2.68 22.53 -34.00
N LYS A 703 -2.87 23.34 -35.07
CA LYS A 703 -1.78 23.86 -35.89
C LYS A 703 -1.84 25.35 -35.83
N TRP A 704 -0.81 26.01 -35.28
CA TRP A 704 -0.84 27.44 -35.03
C TRP A 704 0.56 28.03 -35.22
N LYS A 705 0.67 29.07 -36.11
CA LYS A 705 1.90 29.82 -36.25
C LYS A 705 2.01 30.82 -35.12
N ILE A 706 3.07 30.73 -34.31
CA ILE A 706 3.32 31.66 -33.21
C ILE A 706 3.58 33.06 -33.81
N PRO A 707 2.98 34.11 -33.28
CA PRO A 707 3.19 35.48 -33.79
C PRO A 707 4.66 35.90 -33.76
N GLU A 708 5.11 36.61 -34.78
CA GLU A 708 6.51 37.06 -34.91
C GLU A 708 6.80 38.29 -34.04
N ASP A 709 5.79 39.00 -33.59
CA ASP A 709 5.83 40.26 -32.87
C ASP A 709 5.60 40.12 -31.37
N TYR A 710 5.45 38.89 -30.86
CA TYR A 710 5.19 38.63 -29.43
C TYR A 710 6.21 37.65 -28.85
N VAL A 711 6.78 38.01 -27.69
CA VAL A 711 7.61 37.15 -26.83
C VAL A 711 6.91 37.09 -25.47
N GLY A 712 6.64 35.88 -24.97
CA GLY A 712 5.95 35.68 -23.72
C GLY A 712 5.21 34.34 -23.64
N GLU A 713 4.41 34.22 -22.62
CA GLU A 713 3.65 32.98 -22.34
C GLU A 713 2.34 32.97 -23.17
N TYR A 714 1.99 31.80 -23.65
CA TYR A 714 0.68 31.47 -24.15
C TYR A 714 0.08 30.33 -23.37
N LYS A 715 -1.18 30.48 -22.94
CA LYS A 715 -1.93 29.43 -22.24
C LYS A 715 -2.87 28.75 -23.24
N ILE A 716 -2.74 27.43 -23.34
CA ILE A 716 -3.65 26.55 -24.09
C ILE A 716 -4.62 25.94 -23.09
N SER A 717 -5.90 26.30 -23.20
CA SER A 717 -6.96 25.79 -22.33
C SER A 717 -7.89 24.87 -23.11
N MET A 718 -8.31 23.75 -22.48
CA MET A 718 -9.14 22.72 -23.09
C MET A 718 -10.27 22.31 -22.17
N CYS A 719 -11.41 21.91 -22.69
CA CYS A 719 -12.58 21.47 -21.95
C CYS A 719 -13.37 20.42 -22.74
N VAL A 720 -13.89 19.43 -22.03
CA VAL A 720 -14.89 18.46 -22.52
C VAL A 720 -16.17 18.63 -21.70
N GLU A 721 -17.30 18.80 -22.39
CA GLU A 721 -18.64 18.78 -21.80
C GLU A 721 -19.42 17.60 -22.36
N ASP A 722 -20.32 17.00 -21.60
CA ASP A 722 -21.25 15.99 -22.11
C ASP A 722 -22.38 16.64 -22.92
N GLY A 723 -23.24 15.85 -23.57
CA GLY A 723 -24.37 16.34 -24.37
C GLY A 723 -25.41 17.16 -23.59
N THR A 724 -25.36 17.17 -22.25
CA THR A 724 -26.20 17.95 -21.35
C THR A 724 -25.55 19.25 -20.86
N GLY A 725 -24.26 19.44 -21.18
CA GLY A 725 -23.47 20.62 -20.79
C GLY A 725 -22.75 20.49 -19.47
N ASN A 726 -22.70 19.29 -18.86
CA ASN A 726 -21.86 19.04 -17.68
C ASN A 726 -20.39 18.93 -18.09
N ILE A 727 -19.52 19.57 -17.33
CA ILE A 727 -18.09 19.52 -17.56
C ILE A 727 -17.53 18.18 -17.05
N LEU A 728 -16.97 17.41 -17.98
CA LEU A 728 -16.32 16.14 -17.69
C LEU A 728 -14.82 16.30 -17.39
N SER A 729 -14.16 17.23 -18.09
CA SER A 729 -12.74 17.51 -17.90
C SER A 729 -12.37 18.93 -18.32
N ARG A 730 -11.48 19.55 -17.55
CA ARG A 730 -10.81 20.81 -17.92
C ARG A 730 -9.32 20.66 -17.72
N ASN A 731 -8.55 21.19 -18.65
CA ASN A 731 -7.10 21.14 -18.58
C ASN A 731 -6.48 22.39 -19.23
N SER A 732 -5.27 22.69 -18.83
CA SER A 732 -4.49 23.76 -19.50
C SER A 732 -3.00 23.51 -19.36
N THR A 733 -2.27 24.07 -20.32
CA THR A 733 -0.80 24.06 -20.33
C THR A 733 -0.28 25.40 -20.81
N VAL A 734 0.98 25.69 -20.54
CA VAL A 734 1.64 26.93 -20.91
C VAL A 734 2.83 26.62 -21.81
N ILE A 735 2.96 27.37 -22.89
CA ILE A 735 4.15 27.41 -23.75
C ILE A 735 4.77 28.81 -23.71
N MET A 736 6.08 28.88 -23.94
CA MET A 736 6.84 30.14 -23.96
C MET A 736 7.31 30.43 -25.35
N ALA A 737 6.87 31.56 -25.94
CA ALA A 737 7.44 32.13 -27.16
C ALA A 737 8.71 32.93 -26.80
N THR A 738 9.81 32.62 -27.44
CA THR A 738 11.14 33.25 -27.24
C THR A 738 11.63 33.94 -28.52
N GLU A 739 12.70 34.72 -28.39
CA GLU A 739 13.33 35.37 -29.54
C GLU A 739 13.95 34.37 -30.53
#